data_ba91da78a2c2b66c4d190d2957cce775
#
_entry.id   ba91da78a2c2b66c4d190d2957cce775
#
_cell.length_a   1.000
_cell.length_b   1.000
_cell.length_c   1.000
_cell.angle_alpha   90.00
_cell.angle_beta   90.00
_cell.angle_gamma   90.00
#
_symmetry.space_group_name_H-M   'P 1'
#
loop_
_entity.id
_entity.type
_entity.pdbx_description
1 polymer ?
#
loop_
_entity_poly.entity_id
_entity_poly.type
_entity_poly.pdbx_seq_one_letter_code
_entity_poly.pdbx_strand_id
1 'polypeptide(L)'
;MRLRTLIAGGVALLLAAGLVTTTAGPPARADTPQTGPQTGIVSADPANFTPNLVDGDVQSVVQIGSRIFIGGNFTQVKEAGSDTVITRNRVLAFDATTGKIDDSFKPSADGEVTVLLPAADGKSIYLGGMFTHIDGVAQKVLARLDVDTGQPVPGFTPNLDARVKDLRLAGGRLWVGGNFDLVDGAAQNALAALNPDTGRRDAFQSLSFSGTQNGGTTLVYKMDVTPDGSKLIAVGNFTSVGGQSRPQIVMLDLSGTSATLADWQTSRYAAACSASFDSYMRDVDISPDGRFFVVSTTGAAGGTTKMCDSQSRWETSATGSDLQPTWVTYTGGDTTYAVEITGSAVYVGGHFRWSNNPYGSDAAGRGAVERSGIAALDPANGMPFQWNPGRTRGVGVFDLLATQQGLWMASDTDETGGETHQKLALFPTAGGKTLPTQNTGTLPGDVYTGGTATVNSLSHRSFDGTTAGSVTSDDTGGIDWRTVRGAFMINDDLYTGASDGSLSRRTFDGSTFGSASAVDGADALVSESDWHTEVKSIKGMFYANGRIYFTKGTSALYYRGFNPESGVVAALESTATGNLTGVDWSTVGGMFTAGGRLYYVSTTDGKLRSLDFTGGVPSGTPTVVDGGDWGGQGVFLYAGKPNSLPTATFTSNCDHLVCSFDGSGSSDPDGSIASYSWDFGDGSTGTGATPQHTYAAAGDYTVKLTVTDDRGGTDAASQQVQTNAANIDYVGTDVYNANTTNATVTIPSSVRAGDGLLLAFTDNDTTKTVTPPSGWQQVGSQTVGTAVSTVWQKVATASDAGQTVSVGLSDYAKANLRVLAYRGTNTTAPVAAATNTADPASTTSHTSPNATVSAAGSWAVTLWSDKSSTTTAWTAPSGVTSRGTSLGSGSGRVTSLAADSGGTVPTGTYGGLTATTDAASRAVTWTIVLAADQ
;
A
#
# COMPACT_ATOMS: atom_id res chain seq x y z
N MET A 1 20.08 -45.11 24.67
CA MET A 1 20.26 -44.56 26.00
C MET A 1 20.29 -43.05 25.96
N ARG A 2 19.41 -42.40 26.69
CA ARG A 2 19.09 -40.98 26.88
C ARG A 2 17.95 -40.41 26.01
N LEU A 3 16.82 -40.48 26.61
CA LEU A 3 15.57 -39.77 26.47
C LEU A 3 15.78 -38.25 26.62
N ARG A 4 15.16 -37.43 25.75
CA ARG A 4 14.83 -36.06 26.10
C ARG A 4 13.38 -35.75 25.69
N THR A 5 12.66 -35.37 26.69
CA THR A 5 11.24 -35.04 26.80
C THR A 5 10.91 -33.76 26.01
N LEU A 6 9.87 -33.82 25.19
CA LEU A 6 9.21 -32.67 24.61
C LEU A 6 8.04 -32.23 25.50
N ILE A 7 8.05 -30.96 25.88
CA ILE A 7 6.92 -30.31 26.55
C ILE A 7 6.06 -29.63 25.47
N ALA A 8 4.82 -30.10 25.36
CA ALA A 8 3.80 -29.47 24.55
C ALA A 8 3.10 -28.37 25.35
N GLY A 9 3.16 -27.13 24.88
CA GLY A 9 2.35 -26.02 25.38
C GLY A 9 1.22 -25.73 24.42
N GLY A 10 -0.01 -26.03 24.77
CA GLY A 10 -1.19 -25.68 24.01
C GLY A 10 -1.57 -24.21 24.23
N VAL A 11 -1.80 -23.48 23.16
CA VAL A 11 -2.42 -22.16 23.15
C VAL A 11 -3.87 -22.34 22.72
N ALA A 12 -4.81 -21.99 23.60
CA ALA A 12 -6.22 -21.93 23.27
C ALA A 12 -6.55 -20.60 22.57
N LEU A 13 -7.08 -20.67 21.35
CA LEU A 13 -7.62 -19.51 20.63
C LEU A 13 -9.07 -19.28 21.08
N LEU A 14 -9.34 -18.11 21.66
CA LEU A 14 -10.69 -17.59 21.89
C LEU A 14 -11.11 -16.77 20.66
N LEU A 15 -12.14 -17.23 19.95
CA LEU A 15 -12.83 -16.45 18.90
C LEU A 15 -13.73 -15.41 19.59
N ALA A 16 -13.43 -14.13 19.38
CA ALA A 16 -14.36 -13.03 19.61
C ALA A 16 -14.89 -12.56 18.24
N ALA A 17 -16.19 -12.72 18.03
CA ALA A 17 -16.86 -12.16 16.85
C ALA A 17 -17.10 -10.66 17.07
N GLY A 18 -16.32 -9.82 16.41
CA GLY A 18 -16.54 -8.38 16.33
C GLY A 18 -17.24 -8.01 15.03
N LEU A 19 -18.35 -7.26 15.11
CA LEU A 19 -18.97 -6.60 13.96
C LEU A 19 -18.00 -5.53 13.40
N VAL A 20 -17.49 -5.75 12.20
CA VAL A 20 -16.71 -4.75 11.47
C VAL A 20 -17.66 -3.94 10.60
N THR A 21 -17.83 -2.67 10.93
CA THR A 21 -18.43 -1.69 10.00
C THR A 21 -17.36 -1.28 9.00
N THR A 22 -17.48 -1.76 7.77
CA THR A 22 -16.57 -1.42 6.68
C THR A 22 -16.80 0.02 6.21
N THR A 23 -15.87 0.91 6.49
CA THR A 23 -15.69 2.10 5.67
C THR A 23 -15.12 1.64 4.32
N ALA A 24 -15.77 2.01 3.22
CA ALA A 24 -15.31 1.65 1.88
C ALA A 24 -13.90 2.21 1.66
N GLY A 25 -12.91 1.33 1.62
CA GLY A 25 -11.58 1.64 1.11
C GLY A 25 -11.61 1.91 -0.40
N PRO A 26 -10.54 2.45 -1.00
CA PRO A 26 -10.47 2.66 -2.43
C PRO A 26 -10.75 1.34 -3.16
N PRO A 27 -11.40 1.40 -4.35
CA PRO A 27 -11.77 0.20 -5.09
C PRO A 27 -10.53 -0.63 -5.40
N ALA A 28 -10.54 -1.88 -4.94
CA ALA A 28 -9.47 -2.82 -5.19
C ALA A 28 -9.29 -3.05 -6.69
N ARG A 29 -8.06 -3.06 -7.16
CA ARG A 29 -7.69 -3.68 -8.44
C ARG A 29 -8.07 -5.15 -8.37
N ALA A 30 -8.67 -5.65 -9.44
CA ALA A 30 -9.29 -6.95 -9.39
C ALA A 30 -8.32 -8.11 -9.62
N ASP A 31 -7.20 -7.87 -10.25
CA ASP A 31 -6.17 -8.85 -10.61
C ASP A 31 -4.88 -8.75 -9.79
N THR A 32 -4.69 -7.64 -9.08
CA THR A 32 -3.54 -7.50 -8.19
C THR A 32 -4.04 -7.47 -6.75
N PRO A 33 -3.73 -8.46 -5.90
CA PRO A 33 -3.97 -8.33 -4.46
C PRO A 33 -3.33 -7.02 -3.96
N GLN A 34 -3.99 -6.31 -3.06
CA GLN A 34 -3.47 -5.08 -2.45
C GLN A 34 -2.24 -5.39 -1.59
N THR A 35 -1.16 -5.72 -2.24
CA THR A 35 0.14 -5.90 -1.62
C THR A 35 1.02 -4.81 -2.16
N GLY A 36 1.71 -4.10 -1.28
CA GLY A 36 2.71 -3.12 -1.71
C GLY A 36 3.67 -3.74 -2.74
N PRO A 37 4.37 -2.91 -3.51
CA PRO A 37 5.24 -3.38 -4.57
C PRO A 37 6.25 -4.40 -4.00
N GLN A 38 6.43 -5.52 -4.71
CA GLN A 38 7.50 -6.47 -4.38
C GLN A 38 8.85 -5.76 -4.53
N THR A 39 9.74 -5.93 -3.56
CA THR A 39 11.05 -5.26 -3.51
C THR A 39 12.18 -6.08 -4.14
N GLY A 40 11.86 -7.25 -4.68
CA GLY A 40 12.83 -8.17 -5.28
C GLY A 40 12.24 -9.02 -6.39
N ILE A 41 13.04 -9.95 -6.90
CA ILE A 41 12.64 -10.94 -7.88
C ILE A 41 12.31 -12.23 -7.14
N VAL A 42 11.23 -12.91 -7.53
CA VAL A 42 10.82 -14.20 -6.94
C VAL A 42 11.85 -15.30 -7.16
N SER A 43 11.78 -16.39 -6.38
CA SER A 43 12.60 -17.58 -6.60
C SER A 43 12.39 -18.14 -8.00
N ALA A 44 13.43 -18.73 -8.58
CA ALA A 44 13.31 -19.51 -9.81
C ALA A 44 12.87 -20.96 -9.54
N ASP A 45 12.86 -21.38 -8.28
CA ASP A 45 12.44 -22.69 -7.81
C ASP A 45 10.96 -22.64 -7.40
N PRO A 46 10.05 -23.29 -8.14
CA PRO A 46 8.62 -23.19 -7.86
C PRO A 46 8.22 -23.98 -6.63
N ALA A 47 7.10 -23.59 -6.01
CA ALA A 47 6.59 -24.23 -4.81
C ALA A 47 5.91 -25.57 -5.10
N ASN A 48 6.28 -26.61 -4.41
CA ASN A 48 5.86 -28.01 -4.63
C ASN A 48 4.44 -28.37 -4.16
N PHE A 49 3.68 -27.42 -3.62
CA PHE A 49 2.33 -27.67 -3.12
C PHE A 49 1.20 -27.33 -4.11
N THR A 50 1.51 -26.78 -5.27
CA THR A 50 0.51 -26.34 -6.25
C THR A 50 -0.27 -27.53 -6.83
N PRO A 51 -1.61 -27.44 -7.01
CA PRO A 51 -2.39 -28.47 -7.66
C PRO A 51 -1.93 -28.70 -9.12
N ASN A 52 -2.06 -29.93 -9.60
CA ASN A 52 -1.71 -30.33 -10.97
C ASN A 52 -2.97 -30.50 -11.81
N LEU A 53 -3.12 -29.73 -12.90
CA LEU A 53 -4.23 -29.87 -13.86
C LEU A 53 -3.87 -30.93 -14.88
N VAL A 54 -4.63 -32.05 -14.91
CA VAL A 54 -4.31 -33.23 -15.69
C VAL A 54 -4.56 -33.04 -17.19
N ASP A 55 -5.53 -32.14 -17.52
CA ASP A 55 -5.94 -31.86 -18.89
C ASP A 55 -6.14 -30.34 -19.10
N GLY A 56 -6.37 -29.93 -20.35
CA GLY A 56 -6.69 -28.56 -20.73
C GLY A 56 -5.58 -27.55 -20.43
N ASP A 57 -5.96 -26.36 -20.05
CA ASP A 57 -5.10 -25.21 -19.73
C ASP A 57 -5.72 -24.34 -18.63
N VAL A 58 -4.91 -23.48 -18.04
CA VAL A 58 -5.35 -22.42 -17.11
C VAL A 58 -5.20 -21.07 -17.81
N GLN A 59 -6.31 -20.34 -17.93
CA GLN A 59 -6.40 -19.08 -18.66
C GLN A 59 -6.37 -17.84 -17.74
N SER A 60 -6.74 -18.02 -16.47
CA SER A 60 -6.79 -16.92 -15.50
C SER A 60 -6.57 -17.43 -14.08
N VAL A 61 -5.87 -16.64 -13.26
CA VAL A 61 -5.58 -16.91 -11.85
C VAL A 61 -5.82 -15.65 -11.03
N VAL A 62 -6.60 -15.76 -9.94
CA VAL A 62 -6.87 -14.65 -9.01
C VAL A 62 -6.87 -15.11 -7.56
N GLN A 63 -6.64 -14.19 -6.63
CA GLN A 63 -6.67 -14.47 -5.20
C GLN A 63 -7.81 -13.73 -4.50
N ILE A 64 -8.56 -14.44 -3.64
CA ILE A 64 -9.54 -13.86 -2.73
C ILE A 64 -9.27 -14.39 -1.33
N GLY A 65 -8.80 -13.53 -0.43
CA GLY A 65 -8.40 -13.94 0.91
C GLY A 65 -7.27 -14.96 0.89
N SER A 66 -7.44 -16.10 1.54
CA SER A 66 -6.47 -17.22 1.57
C SER A 66 -6.65 -18.22 0.43
N ARG A 67 -7.53 -17.97 -0.53
CA ARG A 67 -7.81 -18.90 -1.64
C ARG A 67 -7.36 -18.34 -2.97
N ILE A 68 -6.81 -19.23 -3.81
CA ILE A 68 -6.56 -19.01 -5.22
C ILE A 68 -7.72 -19.59 -6.02
N PHE A 69 -8.20 -18.84 -6.99
CA PHE A 69 -9.21 -19.24 -7.94
C PHE A 69 -8.59 -19.28 -9.33
N ILE A 70 -8.83 -20.35 -10.07
CA ILE A 70 -8.35 -20.50 -11.44
C ILE A 70 -9.51 -20.82 -12.39
N GLY A 71 -9.41 -20.26 -13.60
CA GLY A 71 -10.34 -20.49 -14.70
C GLY A 71 -9.59 -21.00 -15.95
N GLY A 72 -10.23 -21.80 -16.77
CA GLY A 72 -9.58 -22.31 -17.98
C GLY A 72 -10.43 -23.29 -18.78
N ASN A 73 -9.76 -24.26 -19.40
CA ASN A 73 -10.39 -25.29 -20.22
C ASN A 73 -10.17 -26.71 -19.66
N PHE A 74 -9.74 -26.85 -18.43
CA PHE A 74 -9.47 -28.12 -17.74
C PHE A 74 -10.77 -28.79 -17.25
N THR A 75 -10.69 -30.13 -17.00
CA THR A 75 -11.78 -30.88 -16.37
C THR A 75 -11.32 -31.76 -15.23
N GLN A 76 -10.00 -32.00 -15.10
CA GLN A 76 -9.40 -32.87 -14.11
C GLN A 76 -8.23 -32.23 -13.39
N VAL A 77 -8.15 -32.45 -12.08
CA VAL A 77 -7.11 -31.91 -11.21
C VAL A 77 -6.66 -32.95 -10.19
N LYS A 78 -5.42 -32.85 -9.72
CA LYS A 78 -4.85 -33.60 -8.60
C LYS A 78 -4.28 -32.63 -7.56
N GLU A 79 -4.39 -32.96 -6.30
CA GLU A 79 -3.57 -32.27 -5.27
C GLU A 79 -2.09 -32.66 -5.44
N ALA A 80 -1.20 -31.79 -5.00
CA ALA A 80 0.23 -32.07 -5.04
C ALA A 80 0.57 -33.35 -4.28
N GLY A 81 1.39 -34.22 -4.89
CA GLY A 81 1.79 -35.50 -4.30
C GLY A 81 0.68 -36.56 -4.24
N SER A 82 -0.49 -36.34 -4.85
CA SER A 82 -1.61 -37.29 -4.92
C SER A 82 -1.79 -37.86 -6.32
N ASP A 83 -2.13 -39.15 -6.39
CA ASP A 83 -2.54 -39.78 -7.64
C ASP A 83 -4.05 -39.72 -7.87
N THR A 84 -4.82 -39.25 -6.91
CA THR A 84 -6.28 -39.14 -6.98
C THR A 84 -6.70 -38.04 -7.94
N VAL A 85 -7.41 -38.38 -9.00
CA VAL A 85 -7.99 -37.42 -9.94
C VAL A 85 -9.34 -36.94 -9.41
N ILE A 86 -9.52 -35.64 -9.35
CA ILE A 86 -10.73 -34.97 -8.92
C ILE A 86 -11.32 -34.25 -10.15
N THR A 87 -12.61 -34.43 -10.41
CA THR A 87 -13.29 -33.69 -11.50
C THR A 87 -13.61 -32.26 -11.05
N ARG A 88 -13.16 -31.27 -11.84
CA ARG A 88 -13.47 -29.85 -11.71
C ARG A 88 -13.60 -29.24 -13.10
N ASN A 89 -14.77 -28.74 -13.43
CA ASN A 89 -15.04 -28.29 -14.79
C ASN A 89 -14.81 -26.79 -14.93
N ARG A 90 -13.64 -26.40 -15.46
CA ARG A 90 -13.28 -25.07 -15.92
C ARG A 90 -13.01 -24.04 -14.82
N VAL A 91 -13.43 -24.29 -13.58
CA VAL A 91 -13.22 -23.40 -12.44
C VAL A 91 -12.81 -24.22 -11.22
N LEU A 92 -11.84 -23.73 -10.46
CA LEU A 92 -11.33 -24.38 -9.26
C LEU A 92 -10.92 -23.32 -8.24
N ALA A 93 -11.17 -23.61 -6.94
CA ALA A 93 -10.55 -22.90 -5.84
C ALA A 93 -9.70 -23.84 -4.97
N PHE A 94 -8.63 -23.32 -4.40
CA PHE A 94 -7.75 -24.04 -3.47
C PHE A 94 -7.10 -23.09 -2.48
N ASP A 95 -6.61 -23.63 -1.36
CA ASP A 95 -5.90 -22.84 -0.34
C ASP A 95 -4.54 -22.37 -0.88
N ALA A 96 -4.26 -21.07 -0.79
CA ALA A 96 -3.08 -20.42 -1.37
C ALA A 96 -1.75 -20.88 -0.75
N THR A 97 -1.77 -21.47 0.45
CA THR A 97 -0.57 -21.87 1.21
C THR A 97 -0.28 -23.37 1.14
N THR A 98 -1.35 -24.16 1.07
CA THR A 98 -1.24 -25.63 1.14
C THR A 98 -1.55 -26.31 -0.19
N GLY A 99 -2.15 -25.61 -1.15
CA GLY A 99 -2.62 -26.16 -2.42
C GLY A 99 -3.83 -27.12 -2.27
N LYS A 100 -4.42 -27.20 -1.06
CA LYS A 100 -5.56 -28.09 -0.83
C LYS A 100 -6.78 -27.57 -1.57
N ILE A 101 -7.39 -28.45 -2.38
CA ILE A 101 -8.58 -28.12 -3.16
C ILE A 101 -9.77 -27.85 -2.25
N ASP A 102 -10.50 -26.76 -2.54
CA ASP A 102 -11.71 -26.38 -1.83
C ASP A 102 -12.92 -27.17 -2.37
N ASP A 103 -13.43 -28.09 -1.56
CA ASP A 103 -14.60 -28.90 -1.91
C ASP A 103 -15.94 -28.18 -1.76
N SER A 104 -15.96 -27.01 -1.11
CA SER A 104 -17.16 -26.18 -1.02
C SER A 104 -17.40 -25.41 -2.31
N PHE A 105 -16.35 -24.97 -3.00
CA PHE A 105 -16.39 -24.23 -4.25
C PHE A 105 -16.13 -25.18 -5.46
N LYS A 106 -17.18 -25.63 -6.11
CA LYS A 106 -17.09 -26.58 -7.23
C LYS A 106 -18.10 -26.30 -8.36
N PRO A 107 -18.19 -25.04 -8.84
CA PRO A 107 -19.07 -24.75 -9.95
C PRO A 107 -18.62 -25.51 -11.22
N SER A 108 -19.59 -25.85 -12.07
CA SER A 108 -19.35 -26.56 -13.33
C SER A 108 -19.81 -25.69 -14.49
N ALA A 109 -18.87 -25.09 -15.21
CA ALA A 109 -19.13 -24.39 -16.45
C ALA A 109 -19.16 -25.34 -17.65
N ASP A 110 -20.11 -25.18 -18.56
CA ASP A 110 -20.22 -25.99 -19.79
C ASP A 110 -19.27 -25.53 -20.90
N GLY A 111 -18.62 -24.39 -20.78
CA GLY A 111 -17.64 -23.82 -21.71
C GLY A 111 -16.43 -23.19 -21.04
N GLU A 112 -15.43 -22.82 -21.82
CA GLU A 112 -14.18 -22.21 -21.35
C GLU A 112 -14.41 -20.96 -20.52
N VAL A 113 -13.71 -20.83 -19.38
CA VAL A 113 -13.61 -19.64 -18.55
C VAL A 113 -12.28 -18.95 -18.88
N THR A 114 -12.38 -17.80 -19.54
CA THR A 114 -11.20 -17.06 -20.04
C THR A 114 -10.64 -16.10 -19.03
N VAL A 115 -11.50 -15.51 -18.17
CA VAL A 115 -11.12 -14.49 -17.20
C VAL A 115 -11.91 -14.66 -15.92
N LEU A 116 -11.24 -14.46 -14.80
CA LEU A 116 -11.79 -14.32 -13.46
C LEU A 116 -11.54 -12.92 -12.93
N LEU A 117 -12.45 -12.42 -12.09
CA LEU A 117 -12.30 -11.13 -11.45
C LEU A 117 -12.93 -11.14 -10.06
N PRO A 118 -12.18 -10.90 -8.97
CA PRO A 118 -12.75 -10.71 -7.65
C PRO A 118 -13.75 -9.55 -7.63
N ALA A 119 -14.90 -9.73 -7.00
CA ALA A 119 -15.83 -8.64 -6.77
C ALA A 119 -15.38 -7.80 -5.57
N ALA A 120 -15.78 -6.52 -5.56
CA ALA A 120 -15.42 -5.58 -4.50
C ALA A 120 -15.93 -5.97 -3.10
N ASP A 121 -16.92 -6.86 -3.02
CA ASP A 121 -17.48 -7.37 -1.75
C ASP A 121 -16.60 -8.43 -1.07
N GLY A 122 -15.56 -8.94 -1.78
CA GLY A 122 -14.70 -10.04 -1.31
C GLY A 122 -15.43 -11.38 -1.08
N LYS A 123 -16.70 -11.47 -1.48
CA LYS A 123 -17.58 -12.63 -1.29
C LYS A 123 -18.08 -13.25 -2.58
N SER A 124 -17.82 -12.60 -3.69
CA SER A 124 -18.18 -13.11 -5.00
C SER A 124 -17.09 -12.90 -6.03
N ILE A 125 -17.17 -13.65 -7.12
CA ILE A 125 -16.20 -13.65 -8.22
C ILE A 125 -16.96 -13.58 -9.54
N TYR A 126 -16.51 -12.72 -10.46
CA TYR A 126 -16.99 -12.69 -11.84
C TYR A 126 -16.22 -13.69 -12.70
N LEU A 127 -16.94 -14.34 -13.62
CA LEU A 127 -16.40 -15.23 -14.61
C LEU A 127 -16.79 -14.73 -16.00
N GLY A 128 -15.81 -14.58 -16.89
CA GLY A 128 -16.04 -14.28 -18.30
C GLY A 128 -15.53 -15.41 -19.21
N GLY A 129 -16.19 -15.66 -20.33
CA GLY A 129 -15.74 -16.73 -21.20
C GLY A 129 -16.69 -17.11 -22.35
N MET A 130 -16.75 -18.42 -22.67
CA MET A 130 -17.59 -18.98 -23.74
C MET A 130 -18.65 -19.97 -23.24
N PHE A 131 -18.92 -19.99 -21.96
CA PHE A 131 -19.92 -20.86 -21.36
C PHE A 131 -21.36 -20.35 -21.62
N THR A 132 -22.34 -21.25 -21.50
CA THR A 132 -23.77 -20.93 -21.58
C THR A 132 -24.50 -21.29 -20.30
N HIS A 133 -23.97 -22.21 -19.49
CA HIS A 133 -24.55 -22.62 -18.22
C HIS A 133 -23.47 -22.80 -17.15
N ILE A 134 -23.84 -22.49 -15.90
CA ILE A 134 -23.10 -22.87 -14.69
C ILE A 134 -24.02 -23.75 -13.84
N ASP A 135 -23.56 -24.97 -13.51
CA ASP A 135 -24.35 -25.97 -12.77
C ASP A 135 -25.74 -26.23 -13.38
N GLY A 136 -25.86 -26.15 -14.72
CA GLY A 136 -27.11 -26.28 -15.46
C GLY A 136 -28.01 -25.06 -15.39
N VAL A 137 -27.64 -23.99 -14.66
CA VAL A 137 -28.35 -22.72 -14.68
C VAL A 137 -27.83 -21.86 -15.84
N ALA A 138 -28.77 -21.28 -16.61
CA ALA A 138 -28.42 -20.44 -17.75
C ALA A 138 -27.63 -19.19 -17.29
N GLN A 139 -26.37 -19.11 -17.70
CA GLN A 139 -25.44 -18.01 -17.46
C GLN A 139 -24.59 -17.88 -18.71
N LYS A 140 -24.92 -16.94 -19.59
CA LYS A 140 -24.25 -16.83 -20.88
C LYS A 140 -23.07 -15.86 -20.80
N VAL A 141 -21.86 -16.34 -21.08
CA VAL A 141 -20.58 -15.66 -21.29
C VAL A 141 -20.06 -14.79 -20.14
N LEU A 142 -20.91 -14.42 -19.18
CA LEU A 142 -20.57 -13.64 -18.00
C LEU A 142 -21.46 -14.09 -16.83
N ALA A 143 -20.85 -14.41 -15.69
CA ALA A 143 -21.52 -14.82 -14.46
C ALA A 143 -20.89 -14.16 -13.25
N ARG A 144 -21.62 -14.07 -12.13
CA ARG A 144 -21.09 -13.72 -10.80
C ARG A 144 -21.45 -14.86 -9.85
N LEU A 145 -20.45 -15.45 -9.21
CA LEU A 145 -20.63 -16.59 -8.30
C LEU A 145 -20.27 -16.19 -6.88
N ASP A 146 -20.97 -16.76 -5.92
CA ASP A 146 -20.62 -16.72 -4.51
C ASP A 146 -19.36 -17.58 -4.28
N VAL A 147 -18.35 -17.04 -3.57
CA VAL A 147 -17.04 -17.70 -3.44
C VAL A 147 -17.05 -18.89 -2.48
N ASP A 148 -18.04 -18.99 -1.58
CA ASP A 148 -18.11 -20.09 -0.61
C ASP A 148 -18.90 -21.29 -1.14
N THR A 149 -19.87 -21.03 -2.03
CA THR A 149 -20.77 -22.07 -2.54
C THR A 149 -20.60 -22.39 -4.02
N GLY A 150 -19.96 -21.49 -4.79
CA GLY A 150 -19.87 -21.58 -6.23
C GLY A 150 -21.17 -21.32 -6.99
N GLN A 151 -22.25 -20.94 -6.30
CA GLN A 151 -23.56 -20.74 -6.92
C GLN A 151 -23.67 -19.35 -7.55
N PRO A 152 -24.42 -19.21 -8.67
CA PRO A 152 -24.71 -17.91 -9.26
C PRO A 152 -25.39 -16.95 -8.28
N VAL A 153 -24.89 -15.72 -8.18
CA VAL A 153 -25.44 -14.66 -7.32
C VAL A 153 -26.80 -14.20 -7.89
N PRO A 154 -27.88 -14.29 -7.12
CA PRO A 154 -29.19 -13.86 -7.57
C PRO A 154 -29.24 -12.39 -7.96
N GLY A 155 -29.91 -12.05 -9.05
CA GLY A 155 -30.06 -10.66 -9.52
C GLY A 155 -28.97 -10.18 -10.47
N PHE A 156 -27.83 -10.87 -10.56
CA PHE A 156 -26.82 -10.60 -11.58
C PHE A 156 -27.23 -11.29 -12.89
N THR A 157 -27.76 -10.52 -13.84
CA THR A 157 -28.34 -11.03 -15.10
C THR A 157 -27.80 -10.25 -16.30
N PRO A 158 -26.49 -10.38 -16.61
CA PRO A 158 -25.90 -9.73 -17.79
C PRO A 158 -26.49 -10.29 -19.08
N ASN A 159 -26.55 -9.46 -20.12
CA ASN A 159 -27.01 -9.90 -21.41
C ASN A 159 -26.08 -9.38 -22.52
N LEU A 160 -25.07 -10.20 -22.83
CA LEU A 160 -24.12 -9.99 -23.93
C LEU A 160 -24.35 -11.08 -24.99
N ASP A 161 -24.14 -10.72 -26.26
CA ASP A 161 -24.39 -11.64 -27.37
C ASP A 161 -23.19 -12.57 -27.69
N ALA A 162 -21.94 -12.19 -27.30
CA ALA A 162 -20.75 -12.98 -27.59
C ALA A 162 -19.73 -12.98 -26.43
N ARG A 163 -18.62 -13.68 -26.64
CA ARG A 163 -17.55 -14.02 -25.68
C ARG A 163 -16.98 -12.80 -24.95
N VAL A 164 -16.86 -12.91 -23.64
CA VAL A 164 -16.08 -12.03 -22.79
C VAL A 164 -14.62 -12.50 -22.76
N LYS A 165 -13.70 -11.56 -22.93
CA LYS A 165 -12.26 -11.77 -22.96
C LYS A 165 -11.54 -11.27 -21.72
N ASP A 166 -12.01 -10.13 -21.17
CA ASP A 166 -11.37 -9.51 -20.02
C ASP A 166 -12.38 -8.71 -19.17
N LEU A 167 -12.06 -8.55 -17.90
CA LEU A 167 -12.89 -7.91 -16.89
C LEU A 167 -12.07 -7.02 -15.99
N ARG A 168 -12.57 -5.81 -15.64
CA ARG A 168 -11.96 -4.93 -14.63
C ARG A 168 -13.02 -4.22 -13.82
N LEU A 169 -12.69 -3.82 -12.59
CA LEU A 169 -13.52 -2.96 -11.75
C LEU A 169 -12.90 -1.56 -11.64
N ALA A 170 -13.65 -0.53 -12.04
CA ALA A 170 -13.21 0.85 -11.89
C ALA A 170 -14.40 1.81 -11.80
N GLY A 171 -14.29 2.84 -10.95
CA GLY A 171 -15.30 3.88 -10.82
C GLY A 171 -16.69 3.34 -10.43
N GLY A 172 -16.76 2.24 -9.66
CA GLY A 172 -18.02 1.59 -9.27
C GLY A 172 -18.70 0.81 -10.42
N ARG A 173 -17.98 0.46 -11.49
CA ARG A 173 -18.47 -0.23 -12.68
C ARG A 173 -17.68 -1.48 -12.97
N LEU A 174 -18.36 -2.48 -13.52
CA LEU A 174 -17.73 -3.65 -14.12
C LEU A 174 -17.46 -3.36 -15.60
N TRP A 175 -16.19 -3.24 -15.95
CA TRP A 175 -15.74 -3.08 -17.33
C TRP A 175 -15.59 -4.47 -17.96
N VAL A 176 -16.11 -4.59 -19.17
CA VAL A 176 -16.15 -5.88 -19.91
C VAL A 176 -15.58 -5.66 -21.30
N GLY A 177 -14.50 -6.38 -21.60
CA GLY A 177 -13.87 -6.46 -22.92
C GLY A 177 -14.22 -7.78 -23.62
N GLY A 178 -14.42 -7.78 -24.95
CA GLY A 178 -14.74 -8.99 -25.68
C GLY A 178 -15.03 -8.74 -27.16
N ASN A 179 -15.68 -9.71 -27.80
CA ASN A 179 -16.08 -9.60 -29.22
C ASN A 179 -17.60 -9.50 -29.41
N PHE A 180 -18.30 -9.04 -28.38
CA PHE A 180 -19.75 -8.78 -28.43
C PHE A 180 -20.05 -7.50 -29.22
N ASP A 181 -21.24 -7.45 -29.80
CA ASP A 181 -21.79 -6.32 -30.53
C ASP A 181 -23.00 -5.68 -29.82
N LEU A 182 -23.66 -6.45 -28.95
CA LEU A 182 -24.84 -6.02 -28.22
C LEU A 182 -24.71 -6.26 -26.73
N VAL A 183 -25.16 -5.25 -25.95
CA VAL A 183 -25.34 -5.34 -24.49
C VAL A 183 -26.75 -4.89 -24.17
N ASP A 184 -27.53 -5.74 -23.46
CA ASP A 184 -28.97 -5.52 -23.17
C ASP A 184 -29.78 -5.18 -24.43
N GLY A 185 -29.41 -5.76 -25.59
CA GLY A 185 -30.03 -5.53 -26.88
C GLY A 185 -29.73 -4.18 -27.53
N ALA A 186 -28.88 -3.34 -26.87
CA ALA A 186 -28.41 -2.08 -27.43
C ALA A 186 -27.07 -2.26 -28.11
N ALA A 187 -26.81 -1.53 -29.19
CA ALA A 187 -25.49 -1.53 -29.86
C ALA A 187 -24.41 -0.98 -28.89
N GLN A 188 -23.50 -1.83 -28.52
CA GLN A 188 -22.34 -1.53 -27.69
C GLN A 188 -21.32 -2.64 -27.93
N ASN A 189 -20.29 -2.35 -28.71
CA ASN A 189 -19.34 -3.37 -29.14
C ASN A 189 -17.99 -3.29 -28.45
N ALA A 190 -17.34 -4.43 -28.34
CA ALA A 190 -15.98 -4.66 -27.90
C ALA A 190 -15.66 -4.24 -26.45
N LEU A 191 -16.16 -3.10 -25.97
CA LEU A 191 -15.97 -2.60 -24.61
C LEU A 191 -17.28 -2.03 -24.05
N ALA A 192 -17.67 -2.48 -22.86
CA ALA A 192 -18.85 -2.00 -22.14
C ALA A 192 -18.54 -1.74 -20.67
N ALA A 193 -19.28 -0.80 -20.07
CA ALA A 193 -19.41 -0.65 -18.63
C ALA A 193 -20.75 -1.23 -18.19
N LEU A 194 -20.75 -2.02 -17.11
CA LEU A 194 -21.94 -2.63 -16.53
C LEU A 194 -22.06 -2.22 -15.05
N ASN A 195 -23.27 -2.26 -14.54
CA ASN A 195 -23.51 -2.21 -13.11
C ASN A 195 -22.98 -3.52 -12.48
N PRO A 196 -22.09 -3.47 -11.47
CA PRO A 196 -21.42 -4.64 -10.93
C PRO A 196 -22.37 -5.60 -10.17
N ASP A 197 -23.52 -5.10 -9.68
CA ASP A 197 -24.48 -5.92 -8.92
C ASP A 197 -25.55 -6.58 -9.80
N THR A 198 -25.92 -5.93 -10.89
CA THR A 198 -27.00 -6.40 -11.76
C THR A 198 -26.53 -6.94 -13.11
N GLY A 199 -25.31 -6.63 -13.54
CA GLY A 199 -24.79 -6.96 -14.86
C GLY A 199 -25.43 -6.15 -16.00
N ARG A 200 -26.25 -5.14 -15.71
CA ARG A 200 -26.91 -4.32 -16.71
C ARG A 200 -26.00 -3.24 -17.25
N ARG A 201 -26.22 -2.87 -18.52
CA ARG A 201 -25.44 -1.83 -19.21
C ARG A 201 -25.47 -0.51 -18.43
N ASP A 202 -24.30 0.09 -18.26
CA ASP A 202 -24.11 1.47 -17.80
C ASP A 202 -23.76 2.37 -19.00
N ALA A 203 -24.50 3.47 -19.15
CA ALA A 203 -24.29 4.41 -20.25
C ALA A 203 -23.01 5.25 -20.15
N PHE A 204 -22.22 5.09 -19.08
CA PHE A 204 -20.95 5.77 -18.88
C PHE A 204 -19.98 5.49 -20.05
N GLN A 205 -19.97 4.24 -20.58
CA GLN A 205 -19.26 3.89 -21.79
C GLN A 205 -20.20 3.89 -22.99
N SER A 206 -19.95 4.76 -23.96
CA SER A 206 -20.76 4.90 -25.19
C SER A 206 -19.89 5.03 -26.46
N LEU A 207 -18.54 5.00 -26.32
CA LEU A 207 -17.64 5.04 -27.47
C LEU A 207 -17.76 3.74 -28.28
N SER A 208 -17.91 3.85 -29.58
CA SER A 208 -17.92 2.73 -30.51
C SER A 208 -16.49 2.37 -30.95
N PHE A 209 -16.24 1.07 -31.10
CA PHE A 209 -15.02 0.52 -31.66
C PHE A 209 -15.28 0.10 -33.09
N SER A 210 -14.30 0.28 -33.99
CA SER A 210 -14.49 -0.10 -35.40
C SER A 210 -13.17 -0.42 -36.09
N GLY A 211 -13.28 -1.11 -37.22
CA GLY A 211 -12.15 -1.57 -38.01
C GLY A 211 -11.43 -2.76 -37.39
N THR A 212 -10.56 -3.39 -38.14
CA THR A 212 -9.75 -4.53 -37.75
C THR A 212 -8.34 -4.36 -38.35
N GLN A 213 -7.33 -4.90 -37.74
CA GLN A 213 -5.94 -4.78 -38.20
C GLN A 213 -5.69 -5.66 -39.46
N ASN A 214 -6.03 -6.95 -39.37
CA ASN A 214 -5.83 -7.91 -40.45
C ASN A 214 -7.09 -8.75 -40.72
N GLY A 215 -8.29 -8.21 -40.55
CA GLY A 215 -9.52 -9.00 -40.59
C GLY A 215 -9.97 -9.51 -39.24
N GLY A 216 -10.80 -10.55 -39.21
CA GLY A 216 -11.42 -11.04 -37.99
C GLY A 216 -12.54 -10.12 -37.47
N THR A 217 -12.81 -10.19 -36.16
CA THR A 217 -13.83 -9.36 -35.52
C THR A 217 -13.21 -8.22 -34.72
N THR A 218 -13.91 -7.08 -34.66
CA THR A 218 -13.56 -5.99 -33.74
C THR A 218 -13.74 -6.48 -32.31
N LEU A 219 -12.71 -6.35 -31.48
CA LEU A 219 -12.76 -6.79 -30.11
C LEU A 219 -11.72 -6.09 -29.21
N VAL A 220 -11.95 -6.08 -27.91
CA VAL A 220 -10.97 -5.83 -26.87
C VAL A 220 -10.48 -7.17 -26.32
N TYR A 221 -9.15 -7.37 -26.36
CA TYR A 221 -8.50 -8.58 -25.86
C TYR A 221 -8.25 -8.50 -24.36
N LYS A 222 -7.60 -7.42 -23.95
CA LYS A 222 -7.19 -7.15 -22.57
C LYS A 222 -7.32 -5.66 -22.29
N MET A 223 -7.45 -5.35 -21.05
CA MET A 223 -7.50 -3.97 -20.54
C MET A 223 -6.95 -3.92 -19.12
N ASP A 224 -6.52 -2.74 -18.72
CA ASP A 224 -6.18 -2.49 -17.32
C ASP A 224 -6.51 -1.06 -16.93
N VAL A 225 -6.57 -0.79 -15.60
CA VAL A 225 -7.02 0.48 -15.05
C VAL A 225 -5.99 1.02 -14.08
N THR A 226 -5.70 2.33 -14.16
CA THR A 226 -4.79 2.98 -13.21
C THR A 226 -5.28 2.81 -11.76
N PRO A 227 -4.37 2.73 -10.77
CA PRO A 227 -4.74 2.50 -9.36
C PRO A 227 -5.74 3.51 -8.80
N ASP A 228 -5.71 4.75 -9.30
CA ASP A 228 -6.65 5.81 -8.95
C ASP A 228 -8.00 5.71 -9.67
N GLY A 229 -8.17 4.74 -10.59
CA GLY A 229 -9.37 4.54 -11.38
C GLY A 229 -9.63 5.61 -12.44
N SER A 230 -8.70 6.53 -12.68
CA SER A 230 -8.92 7.67 -13.57
C SER A 230 -8.74 7.35 -15.05
N LYS A 231 -7.99 6.29 -15.39
CA LYS A 231 -7.70 5.90 -16.78
C LYS A 231 -7.88 4.41 -16.99
N LEU A 232 -8.36 4.03 -18.18
CA LEU A 232 -8.41 2.65 -18.66
C LEU A 232 -7.62 2.54 -19.95
N ILE A 233 -6.70 1.58 -20.02
CA ILE A 233 -6.01 1.19 -21.24
C ILE A 233 -6.64 -0.09 -21.78
N ALA A 234 -7.03 -0.09 -23.06
CA ALA A 234 -7.56 -1.27 -23.73
C ALA A 234 -6.77 -1.57 -25.00
N VAL A 235 -6.47 -2.87 -25.20
CA VAL A 235 -5.76 -3.39 -26.37
C VAL A 235 -6.60 -4.44 -27.08
N GLY A 236 -6.53 -4.49 -28.42
CA GLY A 236 -7.36 -5.45 -29.15
C GLY A 236 -7.31 -5.30 -30.66
N ASN A 237 -8.28 -5.91 -31.35
CA ASN A 237 -8.44 -5.83 -32.79
C ASN A 237 -9.42 -4.71 -33.18
N PHE A 238 -8.92 -3.49 -33.22
CA PHE A 238 -9.66 -2.32 -33.70
C PHE A 238 -8.69 -1.29 -34.29
N THR A 239 -9.15 -0.42 -35.17
CA THR A 239 -8.34 0.65 -35.76
C THR A 239 -8.88 2.04 -35.45
N SER A 240 -10.11 2.14 -34.92
CA SER A 240 -10.75 3.40 -34.54
C SER A 240 -11.62 3.24 -33.29
N VAL A 241 -11.65 4.27 -32.43
CA VAL A 241 -12.51 4.38 -31.25
C VAL A 241 -13.16 5.76 -31.26
N GLY A 242 -14.51 5.82 -31.12
CA GLY A 242 -15.25 7.08 -31.17
C GLY A 242 -15.01 7.89 -32.46
N GLY A 243 -14.76 7.20 -33.57
CA GLY A 243 -14.46 7.82 -34.88
C GLY A 243 -13.02 8.38 -35.01
N GLN A 244 -12.18 8.23 -34.01
CA GLN A 244 -10.78 8.67 -34.00
C GLN A 244 -9.86 7.47 -34.26
N SER A 245 -8.76 7.67 -35.00
CA SER A 245 -7.76 6.63 -35.24
C SER A 245 -7.09 6.18 -33.94
N ARG A 246 -7.19 4.89 -33.63
CA ARG A 246 -6.59 4.23 -32.45
C ARG A 246 -6.20 2.82 -32.85
N PRO A 247 -5.03 2.63 -33.52
CA PRO A 247 -4.65 1.31 -34.01
C PRO A 247 -4.30 0.38 -32.84
N GLN A 248 -5.19 -0.55 -32.56
CA GLN A 248 -5.05 -1.68 -31.64
C GLN A 248 -4.89 -1.31 -30.14
N ILE A 249 -4.78 -0.03 -29.80
CA ILE A 249 -4.65 0.45 -28.41
C ILE A 249 -5.39 1.76 -28.21
N VAL A 250 -6.04 1.91 -27.05
CA VAL A 250 -6.70 3.16 -26.65
C VAL A 250 -6.51 3.39 -25.15
N MET A 251 -6.30 4.63 -24.76
CA MET A 251 -6.43 5.09 -23.36
C MET A 251 -7.69 5.93 -23.24
N LEU A 252 -8.53 5.59 -22.28
CA LEU A 252 -9.74 6.31 -21.91
C LEU A 252 -9.52 7.10 -20.62
N ASP A 253 -10.10 8.28 -20.55
CA ASP A 253 -10.24 9.10 -19.35
C ASP A 253 -11.58 8.75 -18.69
N LEU A 254 -11.55 8.34 -17.43
CA LEU A 254 -12.71 7.92 -16.63
C LEU A 254 -13.08 8.96 -15.56
N SER A 255 -12.38 10.08 -15.46
CA SER A 255 -12.57 11.10 -14.41
C SER A 255 -13.84 11.92 -14.56
N GLY A 256 -14.46 11.92 -15.75
CA GLY A 256 -15.65 12.67 -16.08
C GLY A 256 -16.97 11.98 -15.74
N THR A 257 -18.07 12.48 -16.31
CA THR A 257 -19.41 11.88 -16.20
C THR A 257 -19.68 10.80 -17.26
N SER A 258 -18.75 10.60 -18.19
CA SER A 258 -18.71 9.57 -19.23
C SER A 258 -17.27 9.27 -19.60
N ALA A 259 -17.02 8.05 -20.10
CA ALA A 259 -15.71 7.70 -20.63
C ALA A 259 -15.42 8.52 -21.89
N THR A 260 -14.23 9.11 -21.96
CA THR A 260 -13.73 9.89 -23.09
C THR A 260 -12.35 9.42 -23.54
N LEU A 261 -11.92 9.80 -24.75
CA LEU A 261 -10.58 9.50 -25.21
C LEU A 261 -9.58 10.39 -24.44
N ALA A 262 -8.58 9.80 -23.84
CA ALA A 262 -7.46 10.53 -23.27
C ALA A 262 -6.59 11.17 -24.38
N ASP A 263 -5.88 12.26 -24.03
CA ASP A 263 -4.85 12.86 -24.89
C ASP A 263 -3.58 12.00 -24.89
N TRP A 264 -3.75 10.75 -25.30
CA TRP A 264 -2.70 9.73 -25.44
C TRP A 264 -2.91 8.96 -26.73
N GLN A 265 -1.94 9.00 -27.63
CA GLN A 265 -2.05 8.29 -28.91
C GLN A 265 -0.67 7.86 -29.41
N THR A 266 -0.62 6.70 -30.08
CA THR A 266 0.56 6.22 -30.80
C THR A 266 0.16 5.56 -32.11
N SER A 267 1.00 5.71 -33.12
CA SER A 267 0.90 5.01 -34.41
C SER A 267 1.72 3.72 -34.45
N ARG A 268 2.47 3.39 -33.41
CA ARG A 268 3.47 2.31 -33.39
C ARG A 268 2.87 0.94 -33.68
N TYR A 269 1.61 0.69 -33.32
CA TYR A 269 0.93 -0.58 -33.55
C TYR A 269 0.14 -0.66 -34.87
N ALA A 270 0.18 0.42 -35.68
CA ALA A 270 -0.43 0.41 -37.03
C ALA A 270 0.38 -0.38 -38.06
N ALA A 271 1.68 -0.57 -37.84
CA ALA A 271 2.55 -1.27 -38.79
C ALA A 271 2.19 -2.78 -38.87
N ALA A 272 2.03 -3.28 -40.08
CA ALA A 272 1.68 -4.66 -40.32
C ALA A 272 2.82 -5.63 -39.91
N CYS A 273 2.49 -6.59 -39.05
CA CYS A 273 3.26 -7.79 -38.78
C CYS A 273 2.81 -8.93 -39.72
N SER A 274 2.79 -10.17 -39.28
CA SER A 274 2.24 -11.28 -40.09
C SER A 274 0.73 -11.22 -40.23
N ALA A 275 0.23 -11.41 -41.46
CA ALA A 275 -1.21 -11.46 -41.73
C ALA A 275 -1.88 -12.75 -41.16
N SER A 276 -1.12 -13.66 -40.57
CA SER A 276 -1.67 -14.85 -39.92
C SER A 276 -2.37 -14.51 -38.57
N PHE A 277 -2.20 -13.32 -38.06
CA PHE A 277 -2.81 -12.85 -36.81
C PHE A 277 -3.77 -11.71 -37.10
N ASP A 278 -5.01 -11.83 -36.65
CA ASP A 278 -6.03 -10.79 -36.78
C ASP A 278 -5.65 -9.50 -36.04
N SER A 279 -4.99 -9.66 -34.88
CA SER A 279 -4.46 -8.59 -34.04
C SER A 279 -3.12 -9.02 -33.44
N TYR A 280 -2.26 -8.05 -33.20
CA TYR A 280 -0.95 -8.28 -32.58
C TYR A 280 -0.97 -8.15 -31.07
N MET A 281 -2.03 -7.59 -30.49
CA MET A 281 -2.17 -7.39 -29.07
C MET A 281 -2.40 -8.70 -28.31
N ARG A 282 -1.76 -8.82 -27.16
CA ARG A 282 -1.96 -9.97 -26.27
C ARG A 282 -2.33 -9.56 -24.87
N ASP A 283 -1.56 -8.67 -24.23
CA ASP A 283 -1.82 -8.27 -22.85
C ASP A 283 -1.35 -6.85 -22.59
N VAL A 284 -1.87 -6.25 -21.50
CA VAL A 284 -1.48 -4.95 -20.97
C VAL A 284 -1.62 -4.97 -19.46
N ASP A 285 -0.60 -4.49 -18.76
CA ASP A 285 -0.62 -4.30 -17.33
C ASP A 285 -0.02 -2.95 -16.94
N ILE A 286 -0.57 -2.32 -15.87
CA ILE A 286 -0.17 -1.01 -15.36
C ILE A 286 0.62 -1.19 -14.07
N SER A 287 1.72 -0.45 -13.94
CA SER A 287 2.55 -0.48 -12.73
C SER A 287 1.75 -0.15 -11.47
N PRO A 288 2.10 -0.75 -10.30
CA PRO A 288 1.39 -0.50 -9.04
C PRO A 288 1.30 0.97 -8.62
N ASP A 289 2.26 1.80 -9.05
CA ASP A 289 2.28 3.25 -8.82
C ASP A 289 1.53 4.06 -9.90
N GLY A 290 0.97 3.39 -10.91
CA GLY A 290 0.21 3.99 -12.00
C GLY A 290 1.01 4.81 -13.00
N ARG A 291 2.35 4.86 -12.90
CA ARG A 291 3.18 5.75 -13.73
C ARG A 291 3.40 5.26 -15.15
N PHE A 292 3.42 3.95 -15.36
CA PHE A 292 3.64 3.37 -16.67
C PHE A 292 2.82 2.09 -16.86
N PHE A 293 2.76 1.62 -18.09
CA PHE A 293 2.21 0.31 -18.43
C PHE A 293 3.09 -0.38 -19.47
N VAL A 294 2.96 -1.69 -19.54
CA VAL A 294 3.65 -2.53 -20.52
C VAL A 294 2.64 -3.26 -21.38
N VAL A 295 2.90 -3.31 -22.68
CA VAL A 295 2.08 -4.03 -23.65
C VAL A 295 2.89 -5.19 -24.21
N SER A 296 2.32 -6.38 -24.25
CA SER A 296 2.87 -7.57 -24.90
C SER A 296 2.21 -7.84 -26.25
N THR A 297 2.98 -8.35 -27.21
CA THR A 297 2.51 -8.53 -28.58
C THR A 297 2.94 -9.88 -29.19
N THR A 298 2.24 -10.25 -30.26
CA THR A 298 2.59 -11.30 -31.23
C THR A 298 2.87 -10.71 -32.61
N GLY A 299 3.02 -11.52 -33.62
CA GLY A 299 3.01 -11.04 -34.99
C GLY A 299 4.10 -11.59 -35.88
N ALA A 300 4.88 -12.57 -35.44
CA ALA A 300 6.08 -13.12 -36.06
C ALA A 300 7.22 -12.05 -36.17
N ALA A 301 8.41 -12.47 -36.53
CA ALA A 301 9.58 -11.58 -36.63
C ALA A 301 9.32 -10.41 -37.56
N GLY A 302 9.24 -9.20 -36.98
CA GLY A 302 8.96 -7.95 -37.71
C GLY A 302 10.16 -7.00 -37.85
N GLY A 303 11.33 -7.40 -37.33
CA GLY A 303 12.52 -6.55 -37.23
C GLY A 303 12.35 -5.46 -36.20
N THR A 304 13.27 -4.49 -36.19
CA THR A 304 13.40 -3.48 -35.13
C THR A 304 12.49 -2.25 -35.27
N THR A 305 11.79 -2.12 -36.38
CA THR A 305 10.95 -0.95 -36.68
C THR A 305 9.47 -1.16 -36.37
N LYS A 306 9.06 -2.42 -36.12
CA LYS A 306 7.68 -2.82 -35.81
C LYS A 306 7.59 -3.31 -34.39
N MET A 307 6.38 -3.35 -33.88
CA MET A 307 6.06 -3.83 -32.52
C MET A 307 5.57 -5.28 -32.54
N CYS A 308 6.22 -6.13 -33.35
CA CYS A 308 5.88 -7.54 -33.50
C CYS A 308 6.69 -8.37 -32.50
N ASP A 309 6.05 -9.33 -31.82
CA ASP A 309 6.68 -10.20 -30.81
C ASP A 309 7.60 -9.43 -29.86
N SER A 310 7.01 -8.45 -29.20
CA SER A 310 7.71 -7.49 -28.36
C SER A 310 6.99 -7.19 -27.06
N GLN A 311 7.75 -6.65 -26.12
CA GLN A 311 7.22 -5.97 -24.93
C GLN A 311 7.64 -4.49 -25.01
N SER A 312 6.74 -3.57 -24.64
CA SER A 312 7.01 -2.15 -24.72
C SER A 312 6.42 -1.39 -23.53
N ARG A 313 7.23 -0.51 -22.93
CA ARG A 313 6.83 0.35 -21.82
C ARG A 313 6.36 1.71 -22.33
N TRP A 314 5.27 2.19 -21.75
CA TRP A 314 4.63 3.47 -22.05
C TRP A 314 4.33 4.23 -20.77
N GLU A 315 4.51 5.55 -20.80
CA GLU A 315 4.22 6.40 -19.64
C GLU A 315 2.74 6.80 -19.64
N THR A 316 2.03 6.59 -18.51
CA THR A 316 0.58 6.89 -18.38
C THR A 316 0.28 8.40 -18.37
N SER A 317 1.24 9.22 -17.96
CA SER A 317 1.12 10.68 -17.95
C SER A 317 1.54 11.37 -19.25
N ALA A 318 2.07 10.61 -20.23
CA ALA A 318 2.41 11.18 -21.53
C ALA A 318 1.17 11.68 -22.25
N THR A 319 1.31 12.80 -23.01
CA THR A 319 0.24 13.39 -23.81
C THR A 319 0.72 13.66 -25.23
N GLY A 320 -0.21 13.59 -26.18
CA GLY A 320 0.05 13.88 -27.59
C GLY A 320 -0.27 12.76 -28.56
N SER A 321 0.04 12.97 -29.85
CA SER A 321 -0.49 12.17 -30.97
C SER A 321 0.46 11.16 -31.58
N ASP A 322 1.75 11.17 -31.26
CA ASP A 322 2.75 10.24 -31.82
C ASP A 322 3.74 9.79 -30.76
N LEU A 323 3.18 9.31 -29.64
CA LEU A 323 3.97 8.89 -28.49
C LEU A 323 4.85 7.70 -28.84
N GLN A 324 6.06 7.68 -28.28
CA GLN A 324 7.04 6.63 -28.44
C GLN A 324 7.18 5.86 -27.11
N PRO A 325 7.46 4.53 -27.16
CA PRO A 325 7.71 3.76 -25.94
C PRO A 325 9.02 4.18 -25.28
N THR A 326 9.07 4.10 -23.96
CA THR A 326 10.29 4.34 -23.18
C THR A 326 11.38 3.30 -23.50
N TRP A 327 10.94 2.06 -23.70
CA TRP A 327 11.78 0.97 -24.20
C TRP A 327 10.93 -0.08 -24.95
N VAL A 328 11.60 -0.83 -25.81
CA VAL A 328 11.06 -2.04 -26.47
C VAL A 328 12.09 -3.13 -26.39
N THR A 329 11.67 -4.33 -26.01
CA THR A 329 12.45 -5.56 -26.12
C THR A 329 11.74 -6.57 -27.03
N TYR A 330 12.46 -7.48 -27.65
CA TYR A 330 11.94 -8.41 -28.66
C TYR A 330 12.30 -9.84 -28.32
N THR A 331 11.43 -10.77 -28.72
CA THR A 331 11.65 -12.21 -28.60
C THR A 331 12.21 -12.84 -29.88
N GLY A 332 12.11 -12.14 -31.04
CA GLY A 332 12.64 -12.58 -32.33
C GLY A 332 11.75 -13.58 -33.06
N GLY A 333 10.43 -13.47 -32.92
CA GLY A 333 9.47 -14.27 -33.67
C GLY A 333 8.58 -15.19 -32.83
N ASP A 334 8.71 -15.11 -31.51
CA ASP A 334 7.91 -15.91 -30.57
C ASP A 334 6.98 -15.01 -29.75
N THR A 335 5.72 -15.39 -29.54
CA THR A 335 4.67 -14.62 -28.87
C THR A 335 4.89 -14.50 -27.37
N THR A 336 4.61 -13.31 -26.81
CA THR A 336 4.37 -13.08 -25.38
C THR A 336 2.87 -12.92 -25.15
N TYR A 337 2.29 -13.67 -24.21
CA TYR A 337 0.85 -13.68 -23.93
C TYR A 337 0.47 -12.94 -22.68
N ALA A 338 1.30 -12.94 -21.64
CA ALA A 338 1.01 -12.38 -20.34
C ALA A 338 2.08 -11.39 -19.91
N VAL A 339 1.67 -10.35 -19.17
CA VAL A 339 2.54 -9.39 -18.49
C VAL A 339 1.99 -9.09 -17.10
N GLU A 340 2.86 -9.04 -16.08
CA GLU A 340 2.56 -8.67 -14.71
C GLU A 340 3.66 -7.76 -14.18
N ILE A 341 3.31 -6.59 -13.69
CA ILE A 341 4.25 -5.57 -13.22
C ILE A 341 4.24 -5.51 -11.70
N THR A 342 5.39 -5.73 -11.10
CA THR A 342 5.63 -5.49 -9.67
C THR A 342 6.40 -4.18 -9.45
N GLY A 343 6.74 -3.86 -8.21
CA GLY A 343 7.63 -2.72 -7.93
C GLY A 343 9.04 -2.89 -8.47
N SER A 344 9.51 -4.14 -8.65
CA SER A 344 10.90 -4.48 -8.96
C SER A 344 11.09 -5.03 -10.36
N ALA A 345 10.09 -5.67 -10.94
CA ALA A 345 10.22 -6.38 -12.20
C ALA A 345 8.96 -6.27 -13.07
N VAL A 346 9.12 -6.43 -14.37
CA VAL A 346 8.07 -6.74 -15.33
C VAL A 346 8.20 -8.22 -15.68
N TYR A 347 7.33 -9.06 -15.14
CA TYR A 347 7.28 -10.47 -15.51
C TYR A 347 6.52 -10.61 -16.80
N VAL A 348 7.05 -11.43 -17.71
CA VAL A 348 6.45 -11.69 -19.02
C VAL A 348 6.41 -13.19 -19.28
N GLY A 349 5.28 -13.66 -19.81
CA GLY A 349 5.07 -15.06 -20.10
C GLY A 349 4.58 -15.29 -21.53
N GLY A 350 4.95 -16.45 -22.12
CA GLY A 350 4.57 -16.75 -23.50
C GLY A 350 5.13 -18.09 -23.96
N HIS A 351 5.41 -18.24 -25.26
CA HIS A 351 6.13 -19.40 -25.78
C HIS A 351 7.51 -19.05 -26.37
N PHE A 352 8.02 -17.87 -25.99
CA PHE A 352 9.31 -17.41 -26.48
C PHE A 352 10.47 -18.26 -25.92
N ARG A 353 11.57 -18.23 -26.66
CA ARG A 353 12.84 -18.91 -26.31
C ARG A 353 13.90 -17.93 -25.90
N TRP A 354 13.78 -16.70 -26.35
CA TRP A 354 14.79 -15.65 -26.18
C TRP A 354 14.17 -14.31 -25.76
N SER A 355 14.94 -13.52 -25.05
CA SER A 355 14.73 -12.09 -24.79
C SER A 355 15.88 -11.31 -25.44
N ASN A 356 15.76 -9.97 -25.52
CA ASN A 356 16.76 -9.10 -26.13
C ASN A 356 17.16 -9.56 -27.56
N ASN A 357 16.18 -10.02 -28.35
CA ASN A 357 16.39 -10.68 -29.65
C ASN A 357 15.80 -9.90 -30.86
N PRO A 358 16.16 -8.60 -31.03
CA PRO A 358 15.59 -7.77 -32.11
C PRO A 358 16.03 -8.19 -33.52
N TYR A 359 17.14 -8.90 -33.63
CA TYR A 359 17.72 -9.36 -34.89
C TYR A 359 17.44 -10.84 -35.20
N GLY A 360 16.69 -11.51 -34.30
CA GLY A 360 16.28 -12.90 -34.54
C GLY A 360 15.12 -12.99 -35.52
N SER A 361 15.02 -14.12 -36.21
CA SER A 361 13.86 -14.50 -37.03
C SER A 361 13.60 -15.97 -36.81
N ASP A 362 12.78 -16.30 -35.80
CA ASP A 362 12.55 -17.65 -35.28
C ASP A 362 13.85 -18.40 -34.90
N ALA A 363 14.88 -17.65 -34.57
CA ALA A 363 16.19 -18.10 -34.13
C ALA A 363 16.85 -17.05 -33.24
N ALA A 364 17.87 -17.43 -32.46
CA ALA A 364 18.67 -16.50 -31.72
C ALA A 364 19.46 -15.57 -32.67
N GLY A 365 19.28 -14.27 -32.55
CA GLY A 365 20.05 -13.23 -33.19
C GLY A 365 21.17 -12.71 -32.28
N ARG A 366 21.91 -11.71 -32.78
CA ARG A 366 23.00 -11.05 -32.00
C ARG A 366 22.43 -10.39 -30.73
N GLY A 367 23.05 -10.68 -29.60
CA GLY A 367 22.65 -10.16 -28.30
C GLY A 367 21.46 -10.88 -27.64
N ALA A 368 20.93 -11.95 -28.28
CA ALA A 368 19.86 -12.72 -27.67
C ALA A 368 20.31 -13.45 -26.41
N VAL A 369 19.47 -13.49 -25.42
CA VAL A 369 19.66 -14.30 -24.21
C VAL A 369 18.54 -15.32 -24.06
N GLU A 370 18.88 -16.51 -23.55
CA GLU A 370 17.90 -17.58 -23.37
C GLU A 370 16.93 -17.26 -22.23
N ARG A 371 15.63 -17.33 -22.54
CA ARG A 371 14.53 -17.24 -21.56
C ARG A 371 13.38 -18.12 -22.06
N SER A 372 13.25 -19.29 -21.44
CA SER A 372 12.35 -20.33 -21.95
C SER A 372 10.91 -20.11 -21.50
N GLY A 373 10.18 -19.25 -22.18
CA GLY A 373 8.74 -19.02 -22.05
C GLY A 373 8.30 -18.16 -20.89
N ILE A 374 9.23 -17.76 -20.01
CA ILE A 374 8.97 -16.81 -18.91
C ILE A 374 10.25 -16.02 -18.62
N ALA A 375 10.13 -14.75 -18.28
CA ALA A 375 11.25 -13.87 -17.93
C ALA A 375 10.82 -12.79 -16.95
N ALA A 376 11.78 -12.28 -16.17
CA ALA A 376 11.68 -11.03 -15.43
C ALA A 376 12.52 -9.97 -16.16
N LEU A 377 11.91 -8.81 -16.47
CA LEU A 377 12.55 -7.70 -17.16
C LEU A 377 12.73 -6.52 -16.20
N ASP A 378 13.81 -5.78 -16.37
CA ASP A 378 14.05 -4.53 -15.65
C ASP A 378 13.03 -3.46 -16.09
N PRO A 379 12.22 -2.92 -15.18
CA PRO A 379 11.25 -1.88 -15.52
C PRO A 379 11.85 -0.64 -16.17
N ALA A 380 13.12 -0.31 -15.91
CA ALA A 380 13.77 0.90 -16.43
C ALA A 380 14.14 0.78 -17.91
N ASN A 381 14.47 -0.43 -18.40
CA ASN A 381 15.07 -0.58 -19.73
C ASN A 381 14.59 -1.80 -20.53
N GLY A 382 13.78 -2.70 -19.93
CA GLY A 382 13.26 -3.90 -20.58
C GLY A 382 14.30 -5.03 -20.74
N MET A 383 15.49 -4.91 -20.13
CA MET A 383 16.51 -5.97 -20.20
C MET A 383 16.19 -7.09 -19.18
N PRO A 384 16.41 -8.36 -19.56
CA PRO A 384 16.09 -9.47 -18.67
C PRO A 384 17.08 -9.53 -17.48
N PHE A 385 16.53 -9.83 -16.31
CA PHE A 385 17.30 -10.26 -15.15
C PHE A 385 17.84 -11.68 -15.37
N GLN A 386 18.77 -12.16 -14.52
CA GLN A 386 19.26 -13.55 -14.57
C GLN A 386 18.16 -14.60 -14.33
N TRP A 387 17.07 -14.18 -13.69
CA TRP A 387 15.95 -15.07 -13.37
C TRP A 387 15.43 -15.82 -14.61
N ASN A 388 15.57 -17.13 -14.64
CA ASN A 388 15.23 -18.01 -15.76
C ASN A 388 14.83 -19.39 -15.25
N PRO A 389 13.63 -19.55 -14.66
CA PRO A 389 13.18 -20.84 -14.19
C PRO A 389 13.01 -21.84 -15.33
N GLY A 390 12.75 -21.36 -16.55
CA GLY A 390 12.45 -22.19 -17.68
C GLY A 390 11.11 -22.92 -17.57
N ARG A 391 10.57 -23.33 -18.69
CA ARG A 391 9.41 -24.24 -18.78
C ARG A 391 9.45 -25.00 -20.11
N THR A 392 8.73 -26.12 -20.18
CA THR A 392 8.52 -26.79 -21.47
C THR A 392 7.72 -25.89 -22.41
N ARG A 393 8.07 -25.94 -23.70
CA ARG A 393 7.41 -25.13 -24.73
C ARG A 393 6.02 -25.68 -25.03
N GLY A 394 5.00 -24.88 -24.83
CA GLY A 394 3.62 -25.12 -25.21
C GLY A 394 3.08 -23.95 -26.03
N VAL A 395 1.78 -23.69 -25.97
CA VAL A 395 1.17 -22.49 -26.55
C VAL A 395 1.60 -21.26 -25.77
N GLY A 396 1.58 -21.32 -24.43
CA GLY A 396 2.10 -20.18 -23.65
C GLY A 396 1.77 -20.14 -22.17
N VAL A 397 2.25 -19.11 -21.53
CA VAL A 397 1.76 -18.58 -20.24
C VAL A 397 0.65 -17.61 -20.57
N PHE A 398 -0.54 -17.84 -20.06
CA PHE A 398 -1.75 -17.08 -20.40
C PHE A 398 -2.07 -15.99 -19.39
N ASP A 399 -1.66 -16.20 -18.12
CA ASP A 399 -1.90 -15.26 -17.05
C ASP A 399 -0.80 -15.34 -15.99
N LEU A 400 -0.51 -14.22 -15.37
CA LEU A 400 0.44 -14.05 -14.27
C LEU A 400 -0.25 -13.26 -13.16
N LEU A 401 0.01 -13.61 -11.91
CA LEU A 401 -0.54 -12.90 -10.75
C LEU A 401 0.54 -12.74 -9.67
N ALA A 402 0.94 -11.52 -9.39
CA ALA A 402 1.82 -11.21 -8.27
C ALA A 402 1.02 -11.13 -6.96
N THR A 403 1.51 -11.83 -5.94
CA THR A 403 0.95 -11.85 -4.58
C THR A 403 2.05 -11.61 -3.54
N GLN A 404 1.70 -11.50 -2.26
CA GLN A 404 2.69 -11.49 -1.18
C GLN A 404 3.52 -12.77 -1.11
N GLN A 405 2.93 -13.90 -1.51
CA GLN A 405 3.62 -15.20 -1.49
C GLN A 405 4.59 -15.35 -2.65
N GLY A 406 4.34 -14.69 -3.77
CA GLY A 406 5.15 -14.83 -4.99
C GLY A 406 4.37 -14.51 -6.25
N LEU A 407 4.84 -15.07 -7.37
CA LEU A 407 4.26 -14.96 -8.69
C LEU A 407 3.58 -16.28 -9.07
N TRP A 408 2.27 -16.26 -9.25
CA TRP A 408 1.51 -17.35 -9.83
C TRP A 408 1.60 -17.30 -11.35
N MET A 409 1.74 -18.47 -11.98
CA MET A 409 1.79 -18.66 -13.44
C MET A 409 0.72 -19.63 -13.88
N ALA A 410 -0.16 -19.20 -14.77
CA ALA A 410 -1.17 -20.00 -15.44
C ALA A 410 -0.72 -20.30 -16.88
N SER A 411 -0.75 -21.56 -17.30
CA SER A 411 -0.20 -22.02 -18.59
C SER A 411 -0.90 -23.25 -19.15
N ASP A 412 -0.33 -23.82 -20.22
CA ASP A 412 -0.73 -25.07 -20.84
C ASP A 412 0.31 -26.19 -20.71
N THR A 413 1.43 -25.95 -20.02
CA THR A 413 2.56 -26.89 -19.96
C THR A 413 2.68 -27.58 -18.61
N ASP A 414 3.41 -28.72 -18.62
CA ASP A 414 3.46 -29.63 -17.48
C ASP A 414 4.72 -29.49 -16.64
N GLU A 415 5.76 -28.79 -17.15
CA GLU A 415 7.04 -28.66 -16.48
C GLU A 415 7.45 -27.19 -16.40
N THR A 416 7.94 -26.78 -15.24
CA THR A 416 8.51 -25.48 -14.98
C THR A 416 9.54 -25.57 -13.85
N GLY A 417 10.60 -24.78 -13.89
CA GLY A 417 11.70 -24.88 -12.92
C GLY A 417 12.47 -26.21 -12.98
N GLY A 418 12.30 -27.00 -14.05
CA GLY A 418 12.85 -28.37 -14.15
C GLY A 418 12.05 -29.44 -13.40
N GLU A 419 10.86 -29.08 -12.90
CA GLU A 419 9.98 -29.95 -12.12
C GLU A 419 8.58 -30.04 -12.74
N THR A 420 7.78 -31.04 -12.31
CA THR A 420 6.39 -31.22 -12.77
C THR A 420 5.48 -30.27 -12.05
N HIS A 421 4.95 -29.26 -12.76
CA HIS A 421 3.93 -28.30 -12.34
C HIS A 421 2.91 -28.16 -13.47
N GLN A 422 1.92 -29.09 -13.48
CA GLN A 422 0.98 -29.19 -14.60
C GLN A 422 0.06 -27.96 -14.65
N LYS A 423 0.28 -27.06 -15.62
CA LYS A 423 -0.51 -25.89 -16.00
C LYS A 423 -0.49 -24.73 -14.97
N LEU A 424 0.00 -24.95 -13.75
CA LEU A 424 -0.04 -23.98 -12.67
C LEU A 424 1.22 -24.05 -11.80
N ALA A 425 1.89 -22.95 -11.57
CA ALA A 425 3.04 -22.87 -10.66
C ALA A 425 2.99 -21.59 -9.82
N LEU A 426 3.59 -21.63 -8.63
CA LEU A 426 3.90 -20.48 -7.80
C LEU A 426 5.42 -20.36 -7.69
N PHE A 427 5.98 -19.23 -8.09
CA PHE A 427 7.36 -18.83 -7.80
C PHE A 427 7.37 -18.00 -6.52
N PRO A 428 7.84 -18.53 -5.38
CA PRO A 428 7.71 -17.86 -4.09
C PRO A 428 8.64 -16.65 -3.96
N THR A 429 8.25 -15.63 -3.17
CA THR A 429 9.15 -14.55 -2.73
C THR A 429 10.26 -15.08 -1.83
N ALA A 430 9.95 -16.08 -1.00
CA ALA A 430 10.96 -16.77 -0.19
C ALA A 430 11.99 -17.47 -1.09
N GLY A 431 13.29 -17.23 -0.85
CA GLY A 431 14.37 -17.70 -1.72
C GLY A 431 14.57 -16.87 -2.99
N GLY A 432 13.79 -15.81 -3.16
CA GLY A 432 13.98 -14.82 -4.21
C GLY A 432 15.19 -13.93 -3.96
N LYS A 433 15.41 -12.98 -4.87
CA LYS A 433 16.56 -12.07 -4.84
C LYS A 433 16.12 -10.63 -4.61
N THR A 434 16.62 -9.99 -3.56
CA THR A 434 16.50 -8.55 -3.38
C THR A 434 17.40 -7.82 -4.37
N LEU A 435 16.88 -6.80 -5.04
CA LEU A 435 17.65 -5.96 -5.95
C LEU A 435 18.23 -4.77 -5.18
N PRO A 436 19.55 -4.55 -5.23
CA PRO A 436 20.14 -3.39 -4.58
C PRO A 436 19.71 -2.11 -5.30
N THR A 437 19.52 -1.05 -4.53
CA THR A 437 19.36 0.30 -5.09
C THR A 437 20.62 0.68 -5.85
N GLN A 438 20.47 1.20 -7.06
CA GLN A 438 21.59 1.61 -7.90
C GLN A 438 22.05 3.01 -7.50
N ASN A 439 23.28 3.13 -7.02
CA ASN A 439 23.95 4.39 -6.75
C ASN A 439 25.01 4.66 -7.85
N THR A 440 24.94 5.81 -8.49
CA THR A 440 25.89 6.26 -9.52
C THR A 440 26.77 7.42 -9.06
N GLY A 441 26.74 7.71 -7.74
CA GLY A 441 27.48 8.79 -7.12
C GLY A 441 26.68 10.09 -7.03
N THR A 442 27.06 10.90 -6.06
CA THR A 442 26.49 12.24 -5.79
C THR A 442 27.60 13.29 -5.71
N LEU A 443 27.23 14.54 -5.91
CA LEU A 443 28.14 15.67 -5.66
C LEU A 443 27.74 16.41 -4.38
N PRO A 444 28.71 16.89 -3.59
CA PRO A 444 30.15 16.78 -3.77
C PRO A 444 30.67 15.35 -3.65
N GLY A 445 31.66 14.99 -4.47
CA GLY A 445 32.24 13.65 -4.53
C GLY A 445 33.56 13.64 -5.29
N ASP A 446 34.25 12.49 -5.31
CA ASP A 446 35.51 12.32 -6.01
C ASP A 446 35.27 11.88 -7.46
N VAL A 447 35.85 12.62 -8.38
CA VAL A 447 35.85 12.30 -9.81
C VAL A 447 37.23 11.80 -10.23
N TYR A 448 37.25 10.58 -10.74
CA TYR A 448 38.47 9.90 -11.21
C TYR A 448 38.65 10.16 -12.69
N THR A 449 39.92 10.31 -13.08
CA THR A 449 40.35 10.49 -14.46
C THR A 449 41.43 9.44 -14.76
N GLY A 450 41.09 8.47 -15.58
CA GLY A 450 42.01 7.47 -16.12
C GLY A 450 42.75 8.01 -17.35
N GLY A 451 43.95 7.55 -17.56
CA GLY A 451 44.94 7.97 -18.52
C GLY A 451 44.52 8.44 -19.90
N THR A 452 45.54 8.76 -20.71
CA THR A 452 45.37 9.06 -22.14
C THR A 452 45.84 7.87 -22.99
N ALA A 453 45.73 7.92 -24.31
CA ALA A 453 46.23 6.85 -25.20
C ALA A 453 47.72 6.54 -25.04
N THR A 454 48.46 7.40 -24.38
CA THR A 454 49.93 7.28 -24.23
C THR A 454 50.40 7.19 -22.76
N VAL A 455 49.56 7.57 -21.81
CA VAL A 455 49.89 7.61 -20.38
C VAL A 455 49.01 6.67 -19.58
N ASN A 456 49.63 5.69 -18.91
CA ASN A 456 48.94 4.81 -17.96
C ASN A 456 48.97 5.45 -16.59
N SER A 457 47.89 6.13 -16.20
CA SER A 457 47.74 6.79 -14.90
C SER A 457 46.31 6.79 -14.48
N LEU A 458 46.08 6.88 -13.16
CA LEU A 458 44.79 7.18 -12.55
C LEU A 458 45.01 8.34 -11.58
N SER A 459 44.06 9.27 -11.54
CA SER A 459 44.06 10.35 -10.56
C SER A 459 42.66 10.73 -10.23
N HIS A 460 42.42 11.31 -9.05
CA HIS A 460 41.13 11.87 -8.70
C HIS A 460 41.28 13.31 -8.21
N ARG A 461 40.13 13.98 -8.13
CA ARG A 461 39.94 15.25 -7.45
C ARG A 461 38.53 15.33 -6.87
N SER A 462 38.38 15.96 -5.72
CA SER A 462 37.07 16.30 -5.20
C SER A 462 36.39 17.34 -6.11
N PHE A 463 35.08 17.22 -6.30
CA PHE A 463 34.30 18.13 -7.14
C PHE A 463 32.94 18.35 -6.51
N ASP A 464 32.48 19.60 -6.40
CA ASP A 464 31.19 19.97 -5.81
C ASP A 464 30.09 20.30 -6.85
N GLY A 465 30.40 20.20 -8.13
CA GLY A 465 29.53 20.58 -9.26
C GLY A 465 29.95 21.91 -9.92
N THR A 466 30.81 22.69 -9.25
CA THR A 466 31.28 24.01 -9.72
C THR A 466 32.78 24.22 -9.51
N THR A 467 33.33 23.62 -8.49
CA THR A 467 34.76 23.82 -8.06
C THR A 467 35.44 22.48 -7.89
N ALA A 468 36.61 22.33 -8.49
CA ALA A 468 37.43 21.15 -8.36
C ALA A 468 38.56 21.37 -7.35
N GLY A 469 38.85 20.33 -6.56
CA GLY A 469 40.02 20.26 -5.70
C GLY A 469 41.32 20.01 -6.45
N SER A 470 42.42 19.85 -5.70
CA SER A 470 43.71 19.47 -6.28
C SER A 470 43.71 18.04 -6.81
N VAL A 471 44.52 17.79 -7.84
CA VAL A 471 44.71 16.44 -8.40
C VAL A 471 45.51 15.58 -7.45
N THR A 472 45.02 14.40 -7.11
CA THR A 472 45.74 13.35 -6.36
C THR A 472 45.96 12.18 -7.30
N SER A 473 47.21 11.64 -7.30
CA SER A 473 47.57 10.44 -8.10
C SER A 473 47.19 9.17 -7.34
N ASP A 474 46.60 8.21 -8.03
CA ASP A 474 46.15 6.94 -7.49
C ASP A 474 46.88 5.74 -8.09
N ASP A 475 46.78 4.57 -7.43
CA ASP A 475 47.17 3.30 -8.01
C ASP A 475 46.30 2.97 -9.21
N THR A 476 46.87 2.46 -10.28
CA THR A 476 46.12 2.09 -11.49
C THR A 476 45.28 0.83 -11.33
N GLY A 477 45.40 0.12 -10.21
CA GLY A 477 44.66 -1.14 -9.93
C GLY A 477 44.99 -2.28 -10.91
N GLY A 478 46.19 -2.21 -11.54
CA GLY A 478 46.58 -3.17 -12.60
C GLY A 478 45.80 -3.00 -13.91
N ILE A 479 45.02 -1.91 -14.06
CA ILE A 479 44.34 -1.55 -15.30
C ILE A 479 45.30 -0.81 -16.20
N ASP A 480 45.38 -1.20 -17.47
CA ASP A 480 46.05 -0.36 -18.47
C ASP A 480 45.11 0.73 -18.98
N TRP A 481 45.11 1.87 -18.31
CA TRP A 481 44.23 3.00 -18.62
C TRP A 481 44.41 3.58 -20.04
N ARG A 482 45.52 3.24 -20.73
CA ARG A 482 45.74 3.59 -22.15
C ARG A 482 44.77 2.87 -23.07
N THR A 483 44.28 1.70 -22.63
CA THR A 483 43.32 0.89 -23.39
C THR A 483 41.87 1.19 -23.05
N VAL A 484 41.58 1.88 -21.95
CA VAL A 484 40.20 2.20 -21.53
C VAL A 484 39.55 3.14 -22.54
N ARG A 485 38.29 2.90 -22.86
CA ARG A 485 37.47 3.66 -23.80
C ARG A 485 36.32 4.38 -23.13
N GLY A 486 36.14 4.21 -21.85
CA GLY A 486 35.14 4.85 -20.99
C GLY A 486 35.00 4.06 -19.71
N ALA A 487 34.51 4.69 -18.68
CA ALA A 487 34.29 4.10 -17.37
C ALA A 487 33.06 4.71 -16.69
N PHE A 488 32.41 3.94 -15.83
CA PHE A 488 31.35 4.41 -14.94
C PHE A 488 31.24 3.50 -13.72
N MET A 489 30.63 3.98 -12.65
CA MET A 489 30.35 3.18 -11.47
C MET A 489 28.84 2.98 -11.27
N ILE A 490 28.50 1.82 -10.74
CA ILE A 490 27.19 1.51 -10.14
C ILE A 490 27.50 0.85 -8.81
N ASN A 491 27.12 1.49 -7.72
CA ASN A 491 27.50 1.06 -6.39
C ASN A 491 29.05 0.99 -6.26
N ASP A 492 29.58 -0.06 -5.67
CA ASP A 492 31.01 -0.31 -5.57
C ASP A 492 31.63 -1.01 -6.80
N ASP A 493 30.84 -1.24 -7.85
CA ASP A 493 31.30 -1.84 -9.10
C ASP A 493 31.75 -0.77 -10.12
N LEU A 494 33.03 -0.80 -10.48
CA LEU A 494 33.59 -0.03 -11.57
C LEU A 494 33.51 -0.83 -12.88
N TYR A 495 32.87 -0.25 -13.88
CA TYR A 495 32.76 -0.79 -15.23
C TYR A 495 33.73 -0.05 -16.14
N THR A 496 34.52 -0.81 -16.93
CA THR A 496 35.49 -0.26 -17.90
C THR A 496 35.35 -0.93 -19.25
N GLY A 497 35.14 -0.13 -20.29
CA GLY A 497 35.24 -0.60 -21.68
C GLY A 497 36.68 -0.49 -22.17
N ALA A 498 37.12 -1.43 -22.99
CA ALA A 498 38.51 -1.47 -23.46
C ALA A 498 38.64 -1.48 -25.01
N SER A 499 39.83 -1.16 -25.50
CA SER A 499 40.15 -1.07 -26.93
C SER A 499 40.08 -2.40 -27.68
N ASP A 500 40.07 -3.52 -26.98
CA ASP A 500 39.82 -4.85 -27.54
C ASP A 500 38.34 -5.16 -27.74
N GLY A 501 37.46 -4.32 -27.22
CA GLY A 501 36.00 -4.48 -27.29
C GLY A 501 35.39 -5.09 -26.04
N SER A 502 36.17 -5.45 -25.03
CA SER A 502 35.65 -5.99 -23.77
C SER A 502 34.98 -4.91 -22.91
N LEU A 503 33.95 -5.29 -22.20
CA LEU A 503 33.40 -4.58 -21.04
C LEU A 503 33.69 -5.43 -19.81
N SER A 504 34.36 -4.86 -18.82
CA SER A 504 34.69 -5.57 -17.59
C SER A 504 34.17 -4.84 -16.37
N ARG A 505 33.89 -5.59 -15.32
CA ARG A 505 33.43 -5.12 -14.00
C ARG A 505 34.42 -5.55 -12.93
N ARG A 506 34.66 -4.72 -11.96
CA ARG A 506 35.41 -5.03 -10.73
C ARG A 506 34.94 -4.17 -9.58
N THR A 507 35.07 -4.65 -8.36
CA THR A 507 34.81 -3.79 -7.19
C THR A 507 35.88 -2.70 -7.06
N PHE A 508 35.47 -1.52 -6.58
CA PHE A 508 36.34 -0.39 -6.31
C PHE A 508 35.80 0.38 -5.10
N ASP A 509 36.58 0.45 -4.04
CA ASP A 509 36.21 1.09 -2.77
C ASP A 509 36.74 2.54 -2.61
N GLY A 510 37.24 3.15 -3.68
CA GLY A 510 37.88 4.46 -3.67
C GLY A 510 39.41 4.39 -3.56
N SER A 511 39.99 3.21 -3.28
CA SER A 511 41.43 3.02 -3.13
C SER A 511 41.90 1.68 -3.70
N THR A 512 41.13 0.63 -3.57
CA THR A 512 41.50 -0.77 -3.89
C THR A 512 40.60 -1.33 -4.98
N PHE A 513 41.20 -2.09 -5.89
CA PHE A 513 40.48 -2.74 -6.99
C PHE A 513 40.38 -4.26 -6.77
N GLY A 514 39.17 -4.80 -6.94
CA GLY A 514 38.99 -6.24 -6.99
C GLY A 514 39.37 -6.87 -8.33
N SER A 515 39.16 -8.18 -8.43
CA SER A 515 39.42 -8.93 -9.67
C SER A 515 38.41 -8.55 -10.78
N ALA A 516 38.87 -8.51 -12.01
CA ALA A 516 38.02 -8.25 -13.16
C ALA A 516 37.16 -9.46 -13.51
N SER A 517 35.90 -9.21 -13.86
CA SER A 517 34.99 -10.16 -14.51
C SER A 517 34.44 -9.57 -15.80
N ALA A 518 34.23 -10.41 -16.79
CA ALA A 518 33.60 -9.99 -18.04
C ALA A 518 32.11 -9.67 -17.81
N VAL A 519 31.60 -8.65 -18.49
CA VAL A 519 30.19 -8.28 -18.56
C VAL A 519 29.67 -8.74 -19.91
N ASP A 520 28.36 -9.14 -19.97
CA ASP A 520 27.62 -9.57 -21.16
C ASP A 520 28.09 -10.85 -21.88
N GLY A 521 29.09 -11.54 -21.32
CA GLY A 521 29.65 -12.76 -21.94
C GLY A 521 28.89 -14.05 -21.60
N ALA A 522 28.22 -14.10 -20.47
CA ALA A 522 27.71 -15.38 -19.91
C ALA A 522 26.35 -15.83 -20.47
N ASP A 523 25.51 -14.90 -20.93
CA ASP A 523 24.13 -15.17 -21.38
C ASP A 523 23.95 -15.11 -22.92
N ALA A 524 24.97 -14.76 -23.68
CA ALA A 524 24.88 -14.63 -25.14
C ALA A 524 24.86 -15.98 -25.81
N LEU A 525 23.77 -16.34 -26.50
CA LEU A 525 23.63 -17.58 -27.28
C LEU A 525 24.33 -17.51 -28.61
N VAL A 526 24.58 -16.36 -29.17
CA VAL A 526 25.24 -16.11 -30.44
C VAL A 526 26.38 -15.13 -30.20
N SER A 527 27.54 -15.44 -30.83
CA SER A 527 28.76 -14.62 -30.66
C SER A 527 28.51 -13.13 -30.79
N GLU A 528 29.08 -12.42 -29.89
CA GLU A 528 29.27 -10.97 -29.76
C GLU A 528 28.25 -10.09 -30.46
N SER A 529 27.50 -9.34 -29.66
CA SER A 529 26.67 -8.22 -30.13
C SER A 529 27.56 -7.18 -30.83
N ASP A 530 26.96 -6.33 -31.64
CA ASP A 530 27.63 -5.13 -32.20
C ASP A 530 28.24 -4.24 -31.12
N TRP A 531 27.80 -4.40 -29.87
CA TRP A 531 28.30 -3.73 -28.69
C TRP A 531 29.80 -3.84 -28.51
N HIS A 532 30.38 -5.07 -28.63
CA HIS A 532 31.84 -5.27 -28.52
C HIS A 532 32.61 -4.57 -29.62
N THR A 533 32.01 -4.44 -30.79
CA THR A 533 32.64 -3.65 -31.89
C THR A 533 32.55 -2.15 -31.58
N GLU A 534 31.47 -1.70 -30.99
CA GLU A 534 31.29 -0.29 -30.62
C GLU A 534 32.19 0.12 -29.47
N VAL A 535 32.36 -0.70 -28.44
CA VAL A 535 33.25 -0.42 -27.29
C VAL A 535 34.63 0.01 -27.76
N LYS A 536 35.17 -0.61 -28.83
CA LYS A 536 36.47 -0.25 -29.43
C LYS A 536 36.54 1.21 -29.87
N SER A 537 35.43 1.78 -30.29
CA SER A 537 35.33 3.16 -30.81
C SER A 537 34.84 4.19 -29.80
N ILE A 538 34.42 3.80 -28.61
CA ILE A 538 33.92 4.69 -27.56
C ILE A 538 35.00 5.71 -27.15
N LYS A 539 34.57 6.95 -26.90
CA LYS A 539 35.41 8.07 -26.42
C LYS A 539 35.11 8.45 -24.96
N GLY A 540 33.96 8.09 -24.47
CA GLY A 540 33.53 8.25 -23.13
C GLY A 540 32.16 7.58 -22.92
N MET A 541 31.87 7.10 -21.71
CA MET A 541 30.61 6.49 -21.35
C MET A 541 30.22 6.85 -19.92
N PHE A 542 28.92 6.79 -19.64
CA PHE A 542 28.36 6.89 -18.29
C PHE A 542 27.09 6.03 -18.20
N TYR A 543 26.68 5.71 -17.00
CA TYR A 543 25.42 5.00 -16.72
C TYR A 543 24.39 5.94 -16.09
N ALA A 544 23.18 5.89 -16.57
CA ALA A 544 22.02 6.56 -15.95
C ALA A 544 20.71 5.91 -16.38
N ASN A 545 19.74 5.83 -15.48
CA ASN A 545 18.37 5.39 -15.78
C ASN A 545 18.29 4.04 -16.53
N GLY A 546 19.06 3.05 -16.11
CA GLY A 546 19.08 1.72 -16.75
C GLY A 546 19.78 1.66 -18.11
N ARG A 547 20.61 2.66 -18.46
CA ARG A 547 21.23 2.76 -19.78
C ARG A 547 22.70 3.13 -19.68
N ILE A 548 23.52 2.52 -20.54
CA ILE A 548 24.88 3.00 -20.81
C ILE A 548 24.80 4.01 -21.95
N TYR A 549 25.19 5.25 -21.68
CA TYR A 549 25.33 6.31 -22.65
C TYR A 549 26.77 6.43 -23.09
N PHE A 550 27.01 6.69 -24.39
CA PHE A 550 28.35 6.76 -24.92
C PHE A 550 28.47 7.64 -26.18
N THR A 551 29.69 8.13 -26.41
CA THR A 551 30.09 8.78 -27.66
C THR A 551 31.11 7.94 -28.40
N LYS A 552 31.10 7.96 -29.73
CA LYS A 552 32.01 7.20 -30.59
C LYS A 552 32.66 8.04 -31.70
N GLY A 553 32.89 9.32 -31.41
CA GLY A 553 33.53 10.25 -32.37
C GLY A 553 32.61 10.69 -33.52
N THR A 554 31.31 10.55 -33.36
CA THR A 554 30.25 11.03 -34.29
C THR A 554 29.45 12.15 -33.62
N SER A 555 28.58 12.81 -34.39
CA SER A 555 27.79 13.95 -33.90
C SER A 555 26.59 13.59 -33.01
N ALA A 556 26.55 12.39 -32.42
CA ALA A 556 25.43 11.94 -31.60
C ALA A 556 25.90 11.37 -30.24
N LEU A 557 25.04 11.49 -29.21
CA LEU A 557 25.10 10.72 -27.99
C LEU A 557 24.22 9.47 -28.16
N TYR A 558 24.82 8.31 -27.97
CA TYR A 558 24.17 6.99 -28.12
C TYR A 558 23.85 6.41 -26.75
N TYR A 559 22.92 5.46 -26.71
CA TYR A 559 22.69 4.64 -25.52
C TYR A 559 22.24 3.23 -25.86
N ARG A 560 22.46 2.29 -24.95
CA ARG A 560 21.91 0.95 -24.89
C ARG A 560 21.33 0.69 -23.50
N GLY A 561 20.23 -0.06 -23.43
CA GLY A 561 19.76 -0.59 -22.14
C GLY A 561 20.83 -1.46 -21.51
N PHE A 562 20.94 -1.44 -20.18
CA PHE A 562 21.88 -2.25 -19.43
C PHE A 562 21.30 -2.66 -18.08
N ASN A 563 21.29 -3.97 -17.83
CA ASN A 563 20.90 -4.52 -16.54
C ASN A 563 22.16 -4.94 -15.77
N PRO A 564 22.54 -4.26 -14.70
CA PRO A 564 23.75 -4.57 -13.92
C PRO A 564 23.68 -5.96 -13.23
N GLU A 565 22.47 -6.44 -12.92
CA GLU A 565 22.26 -7.70 -12.21
C GLU A 565 22.61 -8.89 -13.11
N SER A 566 22.15 -8.86 -14.37
CA SER A 566 22.43 -9.93 -15.34
C SER A 566 23.66 -9.65 -16.19
N GLY A 567 24.14 -8.41 -16.26
CA GLY A 567 25.19 -7.98 -17.19
C GLY A 567 24.71 -7.82 -18.62
N VAL A 568 23.44 -7.98 -18.93
CA VAL A 568 22.90 -7.93 -20.29
C VAL A 568 22.88 -6.50 -20.82
N VAL A 569 23.54 -6.27 -21.96
CA VAL A 569 23.51 -5.03 -22.73
C VAL A 569 22.49 -5.17 -23.86
N ALA A 570 21.64 -4.16 -24.06
CA ALA A 570 20.64 -4.18 -25.13
C ALA A 570 21.27 -4.39 -26.51
N ALA A 571 20.72 -5.31 -27.29
CA ALA A 571 21.13 -5.53 -28.67
C ALA A 571 20.85 -4.30 -29.56
N LEU A 572 19.81 -3.51 -29.22
CA LEU A 572 19.46 -2.28 -29.94
C LEU A 572 20.26 -1.09 -29.42
N GLU A 573 20.88 -0.33 -30.36
CA GLU A 573 21.42 0.97 -30.12
C GLU A 573 20.34 2.04 -30.39
N SER A 574 20.35 3.10 -29.58
CA SER A 574 19.48 4.26 -29.74
C SER A 574 20.27 5.56 -29.55
N THR A 575 19.70 6.67 -30.03
CA THR A 575 20.30 8.00 -29.86
C THR A 575 19.51 8.79 -28.82
N ALA A 576 20.23 9.50 -27.93
CA ALA A 576 19.63 10.45 -27.00
C ALA A 576 19.45 11.79 -27.73
N THR A 577 18.23 12.06 -28.17
CA THR A 577 17.88 13.33 -28.84
C THR A 577 17.32 14.32 -27.83
N GLY A 578 17.76 15.58 -27.93
CA GLY A 578 17.29 16.66 -27.04
C GLY A 578 17.43 18.03 -27.70
N ASN A 579 16.88 19.05 -27.09
CA ASN A 579 17.02 20.45 -27.51
C ASN A 579 18.39 21.00 -27.11
N LEU A 580 19.39 20.77 -27.93
CA LEU A 580 20.78 21.15 -27.69
C LEU A 580 21.22 22.29 -28.63
N THR A 581 22.04 23.19 -28.10
CA THR A 581 22.71 24.24 -28.85
C THR A 581 24.20 24.21 -28.53
N GLY A 582 25.03 24.04 -29.56
CA GLY A 582 26.47 24.18 -29.42
C GLY A 582 27.24 23.00 -28.81
N VAL A 583 26.69 21.80 -28.88
CA VAL A 583 27.41 20.56 -28.52
C VAL A 583 27.85 19.84 -29.79
N ASP A 584 29.15 19.62 -29.89
CA ASP A 584 29.73 18.69 -30.87
C ASP A 584 30.13 17.40 -30.16
N TRP A 585 29.27 16.38 -30.25
CA TRP A 585 29.49 15.08 -29.61
C TRP A 585 30.73 14.36 -30.14
N SER A 586 31.26 14.73 -31.31
CA SER A 586 32.49 14.14 -31.83
C SER A 586 33.73 14.54 -31.05
N THR A 587 33.63 15.64 -30.31
CA THR A 587 34.70 16.19 -29.44
C THR A 587 34.52 15.86 -27.97
N VAL A 588 33.52 15.05 -27.60
CA VAL A 588 33.24 14.68 -26.22
C VAL A 588 34.02 13.42 -25.85
N GLY A 589 34.83 13.51 -24.78
CA GLY A 589 35.56 12.43 -24.15
C GLY A 589 34.86 11.87 -22.91
N GLY A 590 35.58 11.68 -21.82
CA GLY A 590 35.04 11.14 -20.58
C GLY A 590 33.81 11.88 -20.05
N MET A 591 32.87 11.16 -19.44
CA MET A 591 31.58 11.69 -19.02
C MET A 591 31.13 11.07 -17.70
N PHE A 592 30.33 11.80 -16.91
CA PHE A 592 29.59 11.29 -15.75
C PHE A 592 28.31 12.12 -15.53
N THR A 593 27.39 11.61 -14.74
CA THR A 593 26.16 12.34 -14.35
C THR A 593 26.06 12.47 -12.84
N ALA A 594 25.51 13.60 -12.38
CA ALA A 594 25.10 13.81 -11.00
C ALA A 594 24.06 14.93 -10.92
N GLY A 595 23.10 14.83 -10.00
CA GLY A 595 22.15 15.90 -9.70
C GLY A 595 21.33 16.41 -10.92
N GLY A 596 20.96 15.53 -11.85
CA GLY A 596 20.21 15.90 -13.05
C GLY A 596 21.05 16.64 -14.11
N ARG A 597 22.38 16.57 -14.01
CA ARG A 597 23.33 17.16 -14.97
C ARG A 597 24.24 16.10 -15.57
N LEU A 598 24.58 16.31 -16.85
CA LEU A 598 25.66 15.59 -17.55
C LEU A 598 26.90 16.46 -17.53
N TYR A 599 27.99 15.89 -17.03
CA TYR A 599 29.33 16.46 -17.06
C TYR A 599 30.17 15.73 -18.12
N TYR A 600 30.91 16.48 -18.93
CA TYR A 600 31.75 15.90 -19.96
C TYR A 600 33.01 16.70 -20.21
N VAL A 601 34.06 16.01 -20.61
CA VAL A 601 35.34 16.60 -21.00
C VAL A 601 35.36 16.83 -22.50
N SER A 602 35.69 18.06 -22.93
CA SER A 602 35.93 18.34 -24.33
C SER A 602 37.36 17.96 -24.72
N THR A 603 37.53 17.13 -25.73
CA THR A 603 38.84 16.69 -26.21
C THR A 603 39.62 17.78 -26.94
N THR A 604 38.95 18.93 -27.25
CA THR A 604 39.56 20.06 -27.93
C THR A 604 40.41 20.95 -27.00
N ASP A 605 40.02 21.08 -25.74
CA ASP A 605 40.63 21.98 -24.78
C ASP A 605 40.80 21.39 -23.35
N GLY A 606 40.40 20.11 -23.14
CA GLY A 606 40.53 19.38 -21.89
C GLY A 606 39.63 19.88 -20.76
N LYS A 607 38.73 20.85 -21.01
CA LYS A 607 37.93 21.45 -19.97
C LYS A 607 36.67 20.65 -19.66
N LEU A 608 36.26 20.68 -18.37
CA LEU A 608 34.98 20.09 -17.93
C LEU A 608 33.81 21.04 -18.23
N ARG A 609 32.80 20.52 -18.86
CA ARG A 609 31.53 21.20 -19.19
C ARG A 609 30.34 20.46 -18.60
N SER A 610 29.24 21.17 -18.41
CA SER A 610 27.97 20.55 -17.99
C SER A 610 26.77 20.98 -18.81
N LEU A 611 25.78 20.11 -18.87
CA LEU A 611 24.47 20.25 -19.50
C LEU A 611 23.39 19.75 -18.53
N ASP A 612 22.15 20.21 -18.71
CA ASP A 612 20.99 19.58 -18.06
C ASP A 612 20.77 18.19 -18.67
N PHE A 613 20.43 17.21 -17.81
CA PHE A 613 20.18 15.84 -18.20
C PHE A 613 19.01 15.29 -17.41
N THR A 614 17.83 15.32 -18.01
CA THR A 614 16.58 14.92 -17.37
C THR A 614 15.84 13.90 -18.23
N GLY A 615 15.29 12.86 -17.61
CA GLY A 615 14.58 11.80 -18.32
C GLY A 615 15.42 11.03 -19.33
N GLY A 616 16.75 11.02 -19.17
CA GLY A 616 17.68 10.34 -20.08
C GLY A 616 18.03 11.14 -21.34
N VAL A 617 17.70 12.45 -21.38
CA VAL A 617 17.92 13.31 -22.54
C VAL A 617 18.70 14.56 -22.12
N PRO A 618 19.81 14.90 -22.82
CA PRO A 618 20.54 16.14 -22.58
C PRO A 618 19.80 17.34 -23.17
N SER A 619 19.88 18.50 -22.50
CA SER A 619 19.22 19.73 -22.96
C SER A 619 20.03 21.00 -22.60
N GLY A 620 19.72 22.11 -23.29
CA GLY A 620 20.33 23.40 -23.02
C GLY A 620 21.61 23.67 -23.78
N THR A 621 22.41 24.62 -23.29
CA THR A 621 23.71 25.03 -23.85
C THR A 621 24.82 24.68 -22.85
N PRO A 622 25.94 24.09 -23.30
CA PRO A 622 27.00 23.68 -22.39
C PRO A 622 27.67 24.88 -21.72
N THR A 623 27.98 24.73 -20.45
CA THR A 623 28.73 25.70 -19.67
C THR A 623 30.05 25.10 -19.21
N VAL A 624 31.17 25.84 -19.29
CA VAL A 624 32.43 25.45 -18.69
C VAL A 624 32.27 25.59 -17.17
N VAL A 625 32.42 24.46 -16.45
CA VAL A 625 32.30 24.43 -14.98
C VAL A 625 33.67 24.40 -14.30
N ASP A 626 34.68 23.86 -14.97
CA ASP A 626 36.07 23.95 -14.52
C ASP A 626 37.02 24.07 -15.73
N GLY A 627 37.97 25.00 -15.59
CA GLY A 627 38.93 25.32 -16.63
C GLY A 627 40.26 24.52 -16.56
N GLY A 628 40.40 23.62 -15.56
CA GLY A 628 41.53 22.74 -15.43
C GLY A 628 41.58 21.65 -16.48
N ASP A 629 42.66 20.94 -16.57
CA ASP A 629 42.82 19.79 -17.47
C ASP A 629 42.17 18.54 -16.83
N TRP A 630 41.08 18.06 -17.49
CA TRP A 630 40.37 16.84 -17.17
C TRP A 630 40.60 15.74 -18.22
N GLY A 631 41.64 15.94 -19.07
CA GLY A 631 41.88 15.04 -20.19
C GLY A 631 42.09 13.58 -19.74
N GLY A 632 41.22 12.69 -20.24
CA GLY A 632 41.25 11.26 -19.96
C GLY A 632 40.12 10.54 -20.68
N GLN A 633 40.29 9.27 -20.97
CA GLN A 633 39.26 8.43 -21.62
C GLN A 633 38.33 7.75 -20.59
N GLY A 634 38.85 7.49 -19.40
CA GLY A 634 38.12 6.86 -18.33
C GLY A 634 37.76 7.86 -17.23
N VAL A 635 36.78 8.74 -17.46
CA VAL A 635 36.31 9.68 -16.42
C VAL A 635 35.06 9.10 -15.76
N PHE A 636 35.05 9.00 -14.43
CA PHE A 636 33.90 8.49 -13.66
C PHE A 636 33.80 9.15 -12.29
N LEU A 637 32.59 9.28 -11.80
CA LEU A 637 32.27 9.70 -10.43
C LEU A 637 32.31 8.47 -9.52
N TYR A 638 32.96 8.58 -8.36
CA TYR A 638 32.95 7.52 -7.35
C TYR A 638 31.54 7.39 -6.77
N ALA A 639 30.96 6.19 -6.82
CA ALA A 639 29.60 5.92 -6.36
C ALA A 639 29.55 5.39 -4.92
N GLY A 640 30.62 4.68 -4.46
CA GLY A 640 30.64 4.03 -3.15
C GLY A 640 29.79 2.77 -3.09
N LYS A 641 29.70 2.18 -1.90
CA LYS A 641 28.88 0.97 -1.69
C LYS A 641 27.41 1.21 -1.97
N PRO A 642 26.68 0.13 -2.35
CA PRO A 642 25.22 0.21 -2.44
C PRO A 642 24.66 0.67 -1.11
N ASN A 643 23.61 1.51 -1.16
CA ASN A 643 22.84 1.81 0.02
C ASN A 643 21.96 0.61 0.37
N SER A 644 22.20 0.01 1.53
CA SER A 644 21.25 -0.96 2.09
C SER A 644 20.08 -0.18 2.67
N LEU A 645 18.86 -0.65 2.42
CA LEU A 645 17.69 0.03 3.01
C LEU A 645 17.71 -0.15 4.54
N PRO A 646 17.27 0.85 5.29
CA PRO A 646 17.10 0.73 6.72
C PRO A 646 16.01 -0.30 7.04
N THR A 647 15.95 -0.75 8.27
CA THR A 647 14.86 -1.56 8.80
C THR A 647 14.09 -0.75 9.82
N ALA A 648 12.83 -0.45 9.53
CA ALA A 648 11.93 0.24 10.43
C ALA A 648 11.38 -0.73 11.48
N THR A 649 11.44 -0.34 12.75
CA THR A 649 10.74 -1.02 13.83
C THR A 649 10.39 -0.03 14.93
N PHE A 650 9.30 -0.27 15.65
CA PHE A 650 8.93 0.55 16.78
C PHE A 650 8.13 -0.22 17.82
N THR A 651 8.08 0.34 19.02
CA THR A 651 7.21 -0.08 20.10
C THR A 651 6.29 1.07 20.50
N SER A 652 5.14 0.75 21.07
CA SER A 652 4.18 1.72 21.59
C SER A 652 3.74 1.36 22.99
N ASN A 653 3.52 2.37 23.81
CA ASN A 653 2.94 2.22 25.15
C ASN A 653 1.92 3.34 25.36
N CYS A 654 0.65 2.99 25.61
CA CYS A 654 -0.43 3.93 25.79
C CYS A 654 -0.88 3.93 27.25
N ASP A 655 -0.97 5.13 27.84
CA ASP A 655 -1.69 5.39 29.07
C ASP A 655 -2.97 6.13 28.68
N HIS A 656 -4.07 5.39 28.59
CA HIS A 656 -5.37 5.85 28.08
C HIS A 656 -5.27 6.39 26.65
N LEU A 657 -5.44 7.67 26.45
CA LEU A 657 -5.37 8.32 25.14
C LEU A 657 -3.98 8.88 24.80
N VAL A 658 -3.06 8.89 25.76
CA VAL A 658 -1.69 9.37 25.55
C VAL A 658 -0.78 8.20 25.25
N CYS A 659 -0.23 8.17 24.05
CA CYS A 659 0.68 7.12 23.62
C CYS A 659 2.11 7.66 23.45
N SER A 660 3.08 6.90 23.94
CA SER A 660 4.50 7.09 23.69
C SER A 660 4.97 6.06 22.66
N PHE A 661 5.71 6.49 21.70
CA PHE A 661 6.27 5.65 20.64
C PHE A 661 7.77 5.64 20.73
N ASP A 662 8.39 4.51 20.41
CA ASP A 662 9.84 4.37 20.37
C ASP A 662 10.26 3.63 19.12
N GLY A 663 10.78 4.37 18.12
CA GLY A 663 11.34 3.91 16.87
C GLY A 663 12.86 3.73 16.91
N SER A 664 13.54 3.96 18.05
CA SER A 664 14.99 3.90 18.17
C SER A 664 15.59 2.50 17.93
N GLY A 665 14.72 1.46 17.90
CA GLY A 665 15.11 0.11 17.50
C GLY A 665 15.33 -0.06 15.99
N SER A 666 14.97 0.93 15.18
CA SER A 666 15.24 0.93 13.74
C SER A 666 16.76 0.99 13.49
N SER A 667 17.21 0.30 12.45
CA SER A 667 18.63 0.18 12.15
C SER A 667 18.88 0.29 10.65
N ASP A 668 20.09 0.71 10.31
CA ASP A 668 20.60 0.71 8.95
C ASP A 668 21.86 -0.16 8.90
N PRO A 669 21.92 -1.17 7.99
CA PRO A 669 23.06 -2.11 7.93
C PRO A 669 24.40 -1.49 7.51
N ASP A 670 24.38 -0.37 6.76
CA ASP A 670 25.59 0.24 6.20
C ASP A 670 25.70 1.76 6.41
N GLY A 671 24.84 2.31 7.28
CA GLY A 671 24.82 3.72 7.62
C GLY A 671 24.13 4.03 8.94
N SER A 672 23.33 5.07 8.99
CA SER A 672 22.57 5.51 10.15
C SER A 672 21.19 6.05 9.77
N ILE A 673 20.22 5.93 10.68
CA ILE A 673 18.90 6.54 10.47
C ILE A 673 19.02 8.07 10.57
N ALA A 674 18.76 8.75 9.47
CA ALA A 674 18.80 10.21 9.38
C ALA A 674 17.49 10.86 9.84
N SER A 675 16.33 10.22 9.66
CA SER A 675 15.07 10.78 10.08
C SER A 675 13.99 9.74 10.36
N TYR A 676 13.02 10.15 11.20
CA TYR A 676 11.83 9.40 11.59
C TYR A 676 10.60 10.24 11.27
N SER A 677 9.64 9.67 10.55
CA SER A 677 8.35 10.30 10.21
C SER A 677 7.21 9.37 10.61
N TRP A 678 6.26 9.91 11.38
CA TRP A 678 5.14 9.18 11.94
C TRP A 678 3.82 9.64 11.34
N ASP A 679 2.97 8.67 11.08
CA ASP A 679 1.53 8.84 10.85
C ASP A 679 0.82 8.09 11.99
N PHE A 680 0.08 8.80 12.85
CA PHE A 680 -0.55 8.20 14.02
C PHE A 680 -1.90 7.54 13.71
N GLY A 681 -2.36 7.58 12.45
CA GLY A 681 -3.57 6.91 12.00
C GLY A 681 -4.87 7.65 12.31
N ASP A 682 -4.80 8.85 12.92
CA ASP A 682 -5.92 9.76 13.16
C ASP A 682 -5.87 11.02 12.27
N GLY A 683 -4.96 11.04 11.29
CA GLY A 683 -4.69 12.17 10.41
C GLY A 683 -3.63 13.14 10.92
N SER A 684 -3.08 12.90 12.10
CA SER A 684 -1.95 13.66 12.64
C SER A 684 -0.61 12.96 12.34
N THR A 685 0.47 13.74 12.32
CA THR A 685 1.82 13.27 12.02
C THR A 685 2.83 13.73 13.08
N GLY A 686 3.97 13.04 13.16
CA GLY A 686 5.06 13.38 14.08
C GLY A 686 6.43 13.12 13.49
N THR A 687 7.47 13.57 14.20
CA THR A 687 8.88 13.34 13.83
C THR A 687 9.72 12.99 15.05
N GLY A 688 10.94 12.47 14.81
CA GLY A 688 11.87 12.08 15.86
C GLY A 688 11.73 10.61 16.29
N ALA A 689 12.75 10.07 16.97
CA ALA A 689 12.81 8.66 17.32
C ALA A 689 11.78 8.25 18.39
N THR A 690 11.43 9.16 19.32
CA THR A 690 10.57 8.85 20.48
C THR A 690 9.47 9.90 20.67
N PRO A 691 8.51 10.05 19.76
CA PRO A 691 7.42 11.03 19.91
C PRO A 691 6.38 10.53 20.91
N GLN A 692 5.62 11.50 21.44
CA GLN A 692 4.35 11.26 22.13
C GLN A 692 3.21 11.79 21.29
N HIS A 693 2.06 11.12 21.36
CA HIS A 693 0.83 11.57 20.71
C HIS A 693 -0.38 11.37 21.63
N THR A 694 -1.32 12.32 21.61
CA THR A 694 -2.57 12.22 22.34
C THR A 694 -3.73 12.11 21.37
N TYR A 695 -4.42 10.99 21.41
CA TYR A 695 -5.60 10.75 20.58
C TYR A 695 -6.83 11.46 21.14
N ALA A 696 -7.67 11.97 20.24
CA ALA A 696 -8.90 12.67 20.62
C ALA A 696 -10.01 11.75 21.14
N ALA A 697 -9.95 10.45 20.85
CA ALA A 697 -10.92 9.44 21.27
C ALA A 697 -10.27 8.06 21.45
N ALA A 698 -10.91 7.20 22.24
CA ALA A 698 -10.54 5.78 22.33
C ALA A 698 -10.86 5.06 21.02
N GLY A 699 -9.97 4.18 20.59
CA GLY A 699 -10.10 3.44 19.34
C GLY A 699 -8.87 2.62 18.98
N ASP A 700 -8.95 1.94 17.85
CA ASP A 700 -7.84 1.22 17.23
C ASP A 700 -7.27 2.08 16.09
N TYR A 701 -6.01 2.45 16.20
CA TYR A 701 -5.31 3.31 15.24
C TYR A 701 -4.19 2.54 14.55
N THR A 702 -4.09 2.64 13.23
CA THR A 702 -2.95 2.08 12.48
C THR A 702 -1.83 3.11 12.44
N VAL A 703 -0.85 2.94 13.32
CA VAL A 703 0.31 3.82 13.37
C VAL A 703 1.36 3.32 12.41
N LYS A 704 1.93 4.23 11.62
CA LYS A 704 3.00 3.96 10.66
C LYS A 704 4.23 4.80 10.98
N LEU A 705 5.37 4.15 11.15
CA LEU A 705 6.69 4.78 11.17
C LEU A 705 7.33 4.61 9.79
N THR A 706 7.85 5.69 9.23
CA THR A 706 8.76 5.67 8.07
C THR A 706 10.13 6.20 8.55
N VAL A 707 11.18 5.43 8.35
CA VAL A 707 12.55 5.87 8.60
C VAL A 707 13.28 6.13 7.29
N THR A 708 14.19 7.11 7.31
CA THR A 708 15.06 7.42 6.17
C THR A 708 16.50 7.33 6.66
N ASP A 709 17.35 6.63 5.92
CA ASP A 709 18.80 6.53 6.21
C ASP A 709 19.58 7.79 5.77
N ASP A 710 20.87 7.82 6.05
CA ASP A 710 21.78 8.94 5.73
C ASP A 710 22.10 9.07 4.23
N ARG A 711 21.64 8.11 3.39
CA ARG A 711 21.77 8.11 1.92
C ARG A 711 20.42 8.22 1.19
N GLY A 712 19.31 8.43 1.95
CA GLY A 712 17.98 8.66 1.41
C GLY A 712 17.14 7.41 1.13
N GLY A 713 17.60 6.21 1.50
CA GLY A 713 16.81 4.99 1.49
C GLY A 713 15.72 5.03 2.57
N THR A 714 14.58 4.42 2.34
CA THR A 714 13.46 4.43 3.28
C THR A 714 12.89 3.04 3.52
N ASP A 715 12.40 2.81 4.74
CA ASP A 715 11.58 1.66 5.10
C ASP A 715 10.46 2.07 6.04
N ALA A 716 9.41 1.27 6.14
CA ALA A 716 8.26 1.60 6.97
C ALA A 716 7.70 0.38 7.71
N ALA A 717 7.39 0.58 9.00
CA ALA A 717 6.68 -0.37 9.85
C ALA A 717 5.30 0.17 10.21
N SER A 718 4.30 -0.72 10.30
CA SER A 718 2.95 -0.36 10.74
C SER A 718 2.49 -1.32 11.83
N GLN A 719 1.78 -0.77 12.83
CA GLN A 719 1.25 -1.52 13.96
C GLN A 719 -0.13 -0.98 14.36
N GLN A 720 -1.03 -1.87 14.78
CA GLN A 720 -2.28 -1.48 15.43
C GLN A 720 -2.00 -1.06 16.87
N VAL A 721 -2.46 0.12 17.22
CA VAL A 721 -2.34 0.71 18.57
C VAL A 721 -3.74 0.94 19.11
N GLN A 722 -4.05 0.33 20.25
CA GLN A 722 -5.34 0.45 20.90
C GLN A 722 -5.26 1.50 22.02
N THR A 723 -6.18 2.45 22.03
CA THR A 723 -6.34 3.43 23.09
C THR A 723 -7.66 3.23 23.80
N ASN A 724 -7.67 3.47 25.11
CA ASN A 724 -8.85 3.33 25.95
C ASN A 724 -9.12 4.65 26.66
N ALA A 725 -10.40 5.01 26.83
CA ALA A 725 -10.75 6.12 27.71
C ALA A 725 -10.45 5.77 29.17
N ALA A 726 -10.13 6.75 29.98
CA ALA A 726 -9.98 6.56 31.42
C ALA A 726 -11.30 6.03 32.01
N ASN A 727 -11.23 4.98 32.82
CA ASN A 727 -12.38 4.50 33.56
C ASN A 727 -12.57 5.32 34.82
N ILE A 728 -13.80 5.80 35.05
CA ILE A 728 -14.17 6.39 36.33
C ILE A 728 -14.43 5.27 37.32
N ASP A 729 -13.84 5.37 38.51
CA ASP A 729 -14.04 4.42 39.61
C ASP A 729 -14.55 5.16 40.85
N TYR A 730 -15.50 4.57 41.55
CA TYR A 730 -15.95 5.07 42.86
C TYR A 730 -14.90 4.80 43.93
N VAL A 731 -14.46 5.86 44.63
CA VAL A 731 -13.40 5.79 45.66
C VAL A 731 -13.99 5.67 47.07
N GLY A 732 -15.06 6.44 47.36
CA GLY A 732 -15.65 6.38 48.69
C GLY A 732 -16.59 7.54 48.99
N THR A 733 -17.20 7.50 50.18
CA THR A 733 -18.14 8.55 50.67
C THR A 733 -18.07 8.65 52.20
N ASP A 734 -18.39 9.81 52.69
CA ASP A 734 -18.72 10.06 54.10
C ASP A 734 -19.99 10.96 54.19
N VAL A 735 -20.72 10.83 55.30
CA VAL A 735 -22.00 11.53 55.44
C VAL A 735 -22.24 11.99 56.86
N TYR A 736 -22.66 13.22 57.02
CA TYR A 736 -23.12 13.87 58.25
C TYR A 736 -24.60 14.18 58.17
N ASN A 737 -25.34 13.93 59.26
CA ASN A 737 -26.76 14.32 59.33
C ASN A 737 -27.19 14.58 60.79
N ALA A 738 -27.36 15.88 61.11
CA ALA A 738 -27.81 16.30 62.47
C ALA A 738 -28.41 17.74 62.45
N ASN A 739 -28.88 18.19 63.60
CA ASN A 739 -29.22 19.60 63.82
C ASN A 739 -27.92 20.34 64.21
N THR A 740 -27.48 21.32 63.38
CA THR A 740 -26.15 21.90 63.53
C THR A 740 -26.09 23.31 62.93
N THR A 741 -25.10 24.07 63.39
CA THR A 741 -24.64 25.29 62.73
C THR A 741 -23.41 25.07 61.84
N ASN A 742 -22.82 23.84 61.88
CA ASN A 742 -21.67 23.45 61.06
C ASN A 742 -21.71 21.96 60.75
N ALA A 743 -22.04 21.60 59.53
CA ALA A 743 -22.01 20.21 59.06
C ALA A 743 -20.62 19.84 58.56
N THR A 744 -20.11 18.68 58.96
CA THR A 744 -18.72 18.24 58.65
C THR A 744 -18.72 16.82 58.15
N VAL A 745 -17.94 16.56 57.09
CA VAL A 745 -17.60 15.23 56.57
C VAL A 745 -16.09 15.08 56.39
N THR A 746 -15.58 13.85 56.46
CA THR A 746 -14.19 13.53 56.20
C THR A 746 -14.02 13.00 54.79
N ILE A 747 -13.15 13.61 54.01
CA ILE A 747 -12.77 13.11 52.68
C ILE A 747 -12.14 11.73 52.84
N PRO A 748 -12.56 10.68 52.13
CA PRO A 748 -12.00 9.34 52.26
C PRO A 748 -10.47 9.32 52.14
N SER A 749 -9.79 8.59 53.05
CA SER A 749 -8.32 8.48 53.06
C SER A 749 -7.71 7.82 51.81
N SER A 750 -8.52 7.14 51.02
CA SER A 750 -8.17 6.51 49.75
C SER A 750 -8.12 7.53 48.57
N VAL A 751 -8.56 8.75 48.78
CA VAL A 751 -8.50 9.81 47.75
C VAL A 751 -7.06 10.20 47.41
N ARG A 752 -6.81 10.47 46.17
CA ARG A 752 -5.51 10.87 45.59
C ARG A 752 -5.65 12.22 44.90
N ALA A 753 -4.52 12.88 44.67
CA ALA A 753 -4.49 14.04 43.81
C ALA A 753 -5.07 13.71 42.43
N GLY A 754 -5.92 14.57 41.87
CA GLY A 754 -6.61 14.35 40.62
C GLY A 754 -7.97 13.68 40.72
N ASP A 755 -8.32 13.02 41.85
CA ASP A 755 -9.65 12.45 42.05
C ASP A 755 -10.72 13.54 42.09
N GLY A 756 -11.88 13.33 41.46
CA GLY A 756 -13.02 14.23 41.50
C GLY A 756 -13.84 14.06 42.79
N LEU A 757 -14.13 15.17 43.45
CA LEU A 757 -14.93 15.22 44.66
C LEU A 757 -16.24 15.95 44.39
N LEU A 758 -17.36 15.38 44.83
CA LEU A 758 -18.67 16.01 44.93
C LEU A 758 -19.03 16.21 46.39
N LEU A 759 -19.55 17.39 46.73
CA LEU A 759 -20.06 17.65 48.04
C LEU A 759 -21.53 18.08 47.93
N ALA A 760 -22.42 17.24 48.43
CA ALA A 760 -23.86 17.46 48.42
C ALA A 760 -24.36 17.87 49.82
N PHE A 761 -25.00 19.00 49.92
CA PHE A 761 -25.53 19.54 51.13
C PHE A 761 -27.04 19.77 51.00
N THR A 762 -27.82 19.49 52.04
CA THR A 762 -29.25 19.82 52.10
C THR A 762 -29.58 20.23 53.51
N ASP A 763 -30.22 21.38 53.69
CA ASP A 763 -30.78 21.83 54.97
C ASP A 763 -32.29 22.01 54.89
N ASN A 764 -32.93 22.15 56.05
CA ASN A 764 -34.38 22.22 56.13
C ASN A 764 -34.94 23.64 56.32
N ASP A 765 -34.14 24.71 56.17
CA ASP A 765 -34.51 26.07 56.45
C ASP A 765 -33.94 27.11 55.49
N THR A 766 -34.74 27.60 54.59
CA THR A 766 -34.42 28.64 53.58
C THR A 766 -34.03 29.99 54.16
N THR A 767 -34.22 30.23 55.47
CA THR A 767 -33.90 31.47 56.15
C THR A 767 -32.44 31.52 56.63
N LYS A 768 -31.75 30.39 56.60
CA LYS A 768 -30.34 30.30 57.04
C LYS A 768 -29.39 30.61 55.89
N THR A 769 -28.37 31.39 56.18
CA THR A 769 -27.29 31.68 55.22
C THR A 769 -26.28 30.52 55.28
N VAL A 770 -25.98 29.94 54.14
CA VAL A 770 -24.99 28.84 53.97
C VAL A 770 -23.64 29.47 53.70
N THR A 771 -22.62 29.12 54.51
CA THR A 771 -21.23 29.46 54.26
C THR A 771 -20.59 28.34 53.43
N PRO A 772 -20.20 28.60 52.14
CA PRO A 772 -19.63 27.58 51.27
C PRO A 772 -18.30 27.06 51.79
N PRO A 773 -17.93 25.80 51.50
CA PRO A 773 -16.62 25.25 51.84
C PRO A 773 -15.51 25.91 50.99
N SER A 774 -14.39 26.25 51.66
CA SER A 774 -13.26 26.92 51.01
C SER A 774 -12.61 25.98 49.96
N GLY A 775 -12.31 26.48 48.75
CA GLY A 775 -11.66 25.73 47.68
C GLY A 775 -12.58 24.81 46.89
N TRP A 776 -13.90 24.86 47.09
CA TRP A 776 -14.89 24.15 46.33
C TRP A 776 -15.67 25.09 45.39
N GLN A 777 -15.95 24.61 44.19
CA GLN A 777 -16.73 25.31 43.19
C GLN A 777 -18.19 24.87 43.24
N GLN A 778 -19.12 25.81 43.31
CA GLN A 778 -20.55 25.50 43.32
C GLN A 778 -21.01 25.02 41.94
N VAL A 779 -21.67 23.86 41.91
CA VAL A 779 -22.30 23.29 40.74
C VAL A 779 -23.72 23.84 40.56
N GLY A 780 -24.45 23.99 41.63
CA GLY A 780 -25.78 24.57 41.62
C GLY A 780 -26.48 24.51 42.97
N SER A 781 -27.69 25.06 43.05
CA SER A 781 -28.59 25.03 44.23
C SER A 781 -30.04 24.97 43.81
N GLN A 782 -30.88 24.25 44.59
CA GLN A 782 -32.33 24.11 44.33
C GLN A 782 -33.11 24.10 45.66
N THR A 783 -34.29 24.72 45.63
CA THR A 783 -35.17 24.83 46.80
C THR A 783 -36.50 24.12 46.55
N VAL A 784 -37.01 23.43 47.57
CA VAL A 784 -38.36 22.87 47.60
C VAL A 784 -38.98 23.08 48.99
N GLY A 785 -40.08 23.84 49.08
CA GLY A 785 -40.66 24.25 50.34
C GLY A 785 -39.67 25.07 51.17
N THR A 786 -39.22 24.53 52.30
CA THR A 786 -38.16 25.12 53.15
C THR A 786 -36.87 24.33 53.12
N ALA A 787 -36.73 23.32 52.28
CA ALA A 787 -35.48 22.59 52.11
C ALA A 787 -34.65 23.21 50.97
N VAL A 788 -33.35 23.38 51.18
CA VAL A 788 -32.40 23.86 50.19
C VAL A 788 -31.32 22.80 49.97
N SER A 789 -31.08 22.41 48.70
CA SER A 789 -30.02 21.49 48.36
C SER A 789 -29.00 22.17 47.44
N THR A 790 -27.70 22.13 47.83
CA THR A 790 -26.59 22.70 47.08
C THR A 790 -25.49 21.65 46.84
N VAL A 791 -24.92 21.67 45.67
CA VAL A 791 -23.83 20.76 45.30
C VAL A 791 -22.60 21.59 44.91
N TRP A 792 -21.42 21.17 45.34
CA TRP A 792 -20.12 21.70 44.98
C TRP A 792 -19.24 20.58 44.40
N GLN A 793 -18.25 20.96 43.60
CA GLN A 793 -17.19 20.06 43.06
C GLN A 793 -15.81 20.58 43.45
N LYS A 794 -14.85 19.64 43.44
CA LYS A 794 -13.43 19.96 43.62
C LYS A 794 -12.60 18.85 42.96
N VAL A 795 -11.47 19.23 42.36
CA VAL A 795 -10.39 18.25 42.03
C VAL A 795 -9.52 18.13 43.26
N ALA A 796 -9.33 16.94 43.75
CA ALA A 796 -8.54 16.65 44.94
C ALA A 796 -7.05 16.98 44.74
N THR A 797 -6.45 17.57 45.77
CA THR A 797 -5.00 17.75 45.88
C THR A 797 -4.42 16.63 46.77
N ALA A 798 -3.09 16.48 46.78
CA ALA A 798 -2.40 15.50 47.63
C ALA A 798 -2.70 15.67 49.14
N SER A 799 -3.13 16.84 49.58
CA SER A 799 -3.44 17.16 50.95
C SER A 799 -4.90 16.95 51.37
N ASP A 800 -5.79 16.57 50.45
CA ASP A 800 -7.23 16.46 50.74
C ASP A 800 -7.63 15.13 51.41
N ALA A 801 -6.87 14.10 51.19
CA ALA A 801 -7.16 12.75 51.77
C ALA A 801 -7.21 12.77 53.29
N GLY A 802 -8.30 12.30 53.89
CA GLY A 802 -8.53 12.29 55.33
C GLY A 802 -8.81 13.66 55.97
N GLN A 803 -8.89 14.76 55.16
CA GLN A 803 -9.21 16.07 55.71
C GLN A 803 -10.72 16.24 55.91
N THR A 804 -11.06 17.04 56.89
CA THR A 804 -12.45 17.41 57.19
C THR A 804 -12.84 18.61 56.33
N VAL A 805 -13.98 18.53 55.65
CA VAL A 805 -14.64 19.65 54.98
C VAL A 805 -15.93 20.00 55.70
N SER A 806 -16.21 21.28 55.81
CA SER A 806 -17.38 21.80 56.56
C SER A 806 -18.20 22.81 55.73
N VAL A 807 -19.49 22.78 56.00
CA VAL A 807 -20.48 23.75 55.49
C VAL A 807 -21.12 24.42 56.72
N GLY A 808 -20.91 25.73 56.87
CA GLY A 808 -21.45 26.50 57.95
C GLY A 808 -22.89 27.00 57.68
N LEU A 809 -23.67 27.18 58.72
CA LEU A 809 -24.99 27.80 58.71
C LEU A 809 -25.03 28.97 59.70
N SER A 810 -25.77 30.05 59.36
CA SER A 810 -25.89 31.24 60.23
C SER A 810 -26.58 30.97 61.55
N ASP A 811 -27.29 29.82 61.66
CA ASP A 811 -27.96 29.36 62.89
C ASP A 811 -28.34 27.89 62.73
N TYR A 812 -28.83 27.22 63.77
CA TYR A 812 -29.18 25.81 63.80
C TYR A 812 -30.21 25.44 62.73
N ALA A 813 -29.95 24.43 61.94
CA ALA A 813 -30.88 23.76 61.04
C ALA A 813 -30.60 22.24 61.00
N LYS A 814 -31.57 21.46 60.57
CA LYS A 814 -31.38 20.07 60.25
C LYS A 814 -30.67 20.02 58.91
N ALA A 815 -29.44 19.48 58.90
CA ALA A 815 -28.58 19.47 57.72
C ALA A 815 -28.03 18.05 57.47
N ASN A 816 -28.02 17.74 56.19
CA ASN A 816 -27.30 16.54 55.64
C ASN A 816 -26.18 17.03 54.74
N LEU A 817 -24.96 16.51 54.97
CA LEU A 817 -23.78 16.81 54.14
C LEU A 817 -23.16 15.47 53.76
N ARG A 818 -22.86 15.28 52.43
CA ARG A 818 -22.25 14.07 51.92
C ARG A 818 -21.11 14.43 50.99
N VAL A 819 -19.95 13.81 51.16
CA VAL A 819 -18.88 13.81 50.16
C VAL A 819 -18.93 12.50 49.40
N LEU A 820 -18.71 12.55 48.05
CA LEU A 820 -18.54 11.42 47.16
C LEU A 820 -17.23 11.65 46.39
N ALA A 821 -16.40 10.63 46.28
CA ALA A 821 -15.12 10.70 45.62
C ALA A 821 -15.05 9.68 44.46
N TYR A 822 -14.49 10.10 43.34
CA TYR A 822 -14.36 9.32 42.09
C TYR A 822 -12.96 9.52 41.51
N ARG A 823 -12.34 8.43 41.05
CA ARG A 823 -11.03 8.43 40.37
C ARG A 823 -11.24 8.37 38.87
N GLY A 824 -10.28 8.87 38.08
CA GLY A 824 -10.36 8.88 36.62
C GLY A 824 -11.35 9.91 36.05
N THR A 825 -11.74 10.90 36.88
CA THR A 825 -12.53 12.04 36.41
C THR A 825 -11.61 13.14 35.86
N ASN A 826 -12.16 14.01 34.99
CA ASN A 826 -11.43 15.14 34.43
C ASN A 826 -10.74 15.97 35.50
N THR A 827 -9.43 16.19 35.37
CA THR A 827 -8.54 16.83 36.33
C THR A 827 -8.64 18.36 36.36
N THR A 828 -9.49 18.97 35.50
CA THR A 828 -9.79 20.39 35.51
C THR A 828 -11.15 20.66 36.16
N ALA A 829 -12.18 19.89 35.80
CA ALA A 829 -13.53 19.98 36.34
C ALA A 829 -14.21 18.61 36.30
N PRO A 830 -14.42 17.93 37.46
CA PRO A 830 -15.03 16.60 37.48
C PRO A 830 -16.45 16.56 36.91
N VAL A 831 -17.22 17.63 37.03
CA VAL A 831 -18.61 17.71 36.57
C VAL A 831 -18.67 18.31 35.16
N ALA A 832 -19.11 17.51 34.19
CA ALA A 832 -19.35 17.94 32.81
C ALA A 832 -20.72 18.62 32.64
N ALA A 833 -21.75 18.11 33.33
CA ALA A 833 -23.10 18.64 33.30
C ALA A 833 -23.83 18.34 34.62
N ALA A 834 -24.72 19.18 35.03
CA ALA A 834 -25.57 18.95 36.16
C ALA A 834 -26.94 19.57 35.94
N THR A 835 -27.96 18.87 36.32
CA THR A 835 -29.36 19.36 36.37
C THR A 835 -29.98 19.04 37.70
N ASN A 836 -30.86 19.92 38.17
CA ASN A 836 -31.63 19.70 39.38
C ASN A 836 -33.08 20.05 39.17
N THR A 837 -33.96 19.51 40.00
CA THR A 837 -35.36 19.90 40.02
C THR A 837 -35.95 19.78 41.41
N ALA A 838 -36.94 20.63 41.68
CA ALA A 838 -37.82 20.50 42.83
C ALA A 838 -39.00 19.61 42.51
N ASP A 839 -39.31 18.67 43.41
CA ASP A 839 -40.57 17.92 43.43
C ASP A 839 -41.45 18.53 44.55
N PRO A 840 -42.35 19.49 44.21
CA PRO A 840 -43.12 20.17 45.16
C PRO A 840 -44.35 19.39 45.66
N ALA A 841 -44.70 18.32 44.96
CA ALA A 841 -45.80 17.42 45.34
C ALA A 841 -45.37 16.52 46.51
N SER A 842 -46.23 16.33 47.49
CA SER A 842 -45.97 15.36 48.57
C SER A 842 -46.35 13.97 48.05
N THR A 843 -45.31 13.26 47.59
CA THR A 843 -45.44 11.92 46.96
C THR A 843 -44.42 10.95 47.60
N THR A 844 -44.57 9.69 47.32
CA THR A 844 -43.54 8.65 47.66
C THR A 844 -42.61 8.35 46.49
N SER A 845 -42.73 8.99 45.35
CA SER A 845 -41.92 8.76 44.16
C SER A 845 -41.31 10.07 43.69
N HIS A 846 -39.99 10.12 43.62
CA HIS A 846 -39.19 11.31 43.32
C HIS A 846 -38.29 11.04 42.11
N THR A 847 -38.56 11.71 40.98
CA THR A 847 -37.87 11.47 39.70
C THR A 847 -36.76 12.50 39.52
N SER A 848 -35.55 12.02 39.20
CA SER A 848 -34.41 12.90 38.88
C SER A 848 -34.57 13.56 37.52
N PRO A 849 -34.07 14.77 37.29
CA PRO A 849 -34.10 15.45 35.99
C PRO A 849 -33.15 14.76 35.00
N ASN A 850 -33.34 15.05 33.71
CA ASN A 850 -32.42 14.61 32.66
C ASN A 850 -31.21 15.57 32.55
N ALA A 851 -30.00 15.01 32.37
CA ALA A 851 -28.76 15.72 32.06
C ALA A 851 -28.17 15.25 30.74
N THR A 852 -27.43 16.11 30.05
CA THR A 852 -26.76 15.76 28.79
C THR A 852 -25.41 15.09 29.06
N VAL A 853 -25.17 13.93 28.44
CA VAL A 853 -23.89 13.24 28.43
C VAL A 853 -23.22 13.54 27.08
N SER A 854 -22.18 14.37 27.10
CA SER A 854 -21.49 14.86 25.90
C SER A 854 -20.29 14.02 25.45
N ALA A 855 -19.71 13.22 26.37
CA ALA A 855 -18.50 12.46 26.12
C ALA A 855 -18.65 10.98 26.52
N ALA A 856 -17.99 10.09 25.74
CA ALA A 856 -17.86 8.69 26.12
C ALA A 856 -17.02 8.55 27.40
N GLY A 857 -17.21 7.43 28.13
CA GLY A 857 -16.52 7.22 29.40
C GLY A 857 -17.12 7.93 30.60
N SER A 858 -18.10 8.83 30.40
CA SER A 858 -18.78 9.56 31.48
C SER A 858 -19.54 8.62 32.43
N TRP A 859 -19.62 9.00 33.70
CA TRP A 859 -20.51 8.42 34.71
C TRP A 859 -21.59 9.42 35.11
N ALA A 860 -22.66 8.91 35.69
CA ALA A 860 -23.72 9.76 36.23
C ALA A 860 -23.93 9.48 37.72
N VAL A 861 -24.04 10.57 38.48
CA VAL A 861 -24.40 10.57 39.92
C VAL A 861 -25.78 11.14 40.07
N THR A 862 -26.64 10.46 40.79
CA THR A 862 -27.99 10.94 41.11
C THR A 862 -28.16 11.07 42.61
N LEU A 863 -28.80 12.20 43.01
CA LEU A 863 -29.03 12.50 44.40
C LEU A 863 -30.49 12.83 44.62
N TRP A 864 -31.05 12.35 45.70
CA TRP A 864 -32.41 12.69 46.20
C TRP A 864 -32.31 13.12 47.65
N SER A 865 -33.00 14.15 47.99
CA SER A 865 -33.10 14.61 49.38
C SER A 865 -34.49 15.18 49.68
N ASP A 866 -35.05 14.84 50.86
CA ASP A 866 -36.32 15.37 51.31
C ASP A 866 -36.22 16.03 52.68
N LYS A 867 -37.19 16.88 53.00
CA LYS A 867 -37.50 17.30 54.35
C LYS A 867 -38.77 16.58 54.81
N SER A 868 -38.64 15.75 55.83
CA SER A 868 -39.74 14.89 56.26
C SER A 868 -39.72 14.72 57.79
N SER A 869 -40.82 14.44 58.34
CA SER A 869 -40.93 13.95 59.76
C SER A 869 -41.22 12.44 59.83
N THR A 870 -41.56 11.86 58.70
CA THR A 870 -42.06 10.47 58.58
C THR A 870 -41.17 9.56 57.74
N THR A 871 -40.42 10.03 56.73
CA THR A 871 -39.54 9.23 55.91
C THR A 871 -38.51 8.49 56.74
N THR A 872 -38.49 7.14 56.68
CA THR A 872 -37.57 6.28 57.37
C THR A 872 -36.77 5.36 56.41
N ALA A 873 -37.12 5.34 55.14
CA ALA A 873 -36.40 4.56 54.13
C ALA A 873 -36.44 5.23 52.73
N TRP A 874 -35.37 5.04 51.99
CA TRP A 874 -35.28 5.30 50.58
C TRP A 874 -34.97 4.00 49.80
N THR A 875 -35.65 3.79 48.68
CA THR A 875 -35.35 2.71 47.73
C THR A 875 -34.79 3.32 46.43
N ALA A 876 -33.59 2.94 46.08
CA ALA A 876 -32.98 3.36 44.83
C ALA A 876 -33.68 2.73 43.61
N PRO A 877 -33.75 3.43 42.47
CA PRO A 877 -34.24 2.85 41.22
C PRO A 877 -33.34 1.70 40.73
N SER A 878 -33.86 0.83 39.88
CA SER A 878 -33.06 -0.19 39.18
C SER A 878 -32.09 0.46 38.23
N GLY A 879 -30.97 -0.18 37.96
CA GLY A 879 -29.94 0.30 36.99
C GLY A 879 -28.94 1.32 37.56
N VAL A 880 -28.98 1.57 38.89
CA VAL A 880 -27.96 2.38 39.57
C VAL A 880 -27.37 1.61 40.77
N THR A 881 -26.16 2.01 41.13
CA THR A 881 -25.50 1.50 42.34
C THR A 881 -25.70 2.49 43.48
N SER A 882 -26.38 2.07 44.56
CA SER A 882 -26.57 2.92 45.74
C SER A 882 -25.24 3.16 46.44
N ARG A 883 -24.98 4.45 46.75
CA ARG A 883 -23.80 4.88 47.52
C ARG A 883 -24.17 5.26 48.96
N GLY A 884 -25.39 4.98 49.30
CA GLY A 884 -25.91 5.02 50.68
C GLY A 884 -27.04 6.02 50.90
N THR A 885 -27.81 5.72 51.91
CA THR A 885 -28.85 6.58 52.44
C THR A 885 -28.42 7.28 53.71
N SER A 886 -29.06 8.39 54.05
CA SER A 886 -28.89 9.10 55.32
C SER A 886 -30.21 9.57 55.83
N LEU A 887 -30.53 9.12 57.02
CA LEU A 887 -31.86 9.34 57.69
C LEU A 887 -31.66 10.15 58.95
N GLY A 888 -31.86 11.42 58.90
CA GLY A 888 -31.79 12.31 60.05
C GLY A 888 -32.75 11.93 61.18
N SER A 889 -32.75 12.66 62.27
CA SER A 889 -33.58 12.38 63.42
C SER A 889 -34.51 13.56 63.77
N GLY A 890 -35.65 13.23 64.40
CA GLY A 890 -36.64 14.20 64.86
C GLY A 890 -37.57 14.79 63.79
N SER A 891 -38.43 15.72 64.17
CA SER A 891 -39.38 16.38 63.27
C SER A 891 -38.65 17.32 62.32
N GLY A 892 -39.09 17.30 61.01
CA GLY A 892 -38.48 18.12 59.99
C GLY A 892 -37.05 17.80 59.65
N ARG A 893 -36.61 16.51 59.86
CA ARG A 893 -35.29 16.01 59.49
C ARG A 893 -35.10 16.04 57.97
N VAL A 894 -33.86 16.09 57.56
CA VAL A 894 -33.44 15.87 56.14
C VAL A 894 -33.10 14.39 56.00
N THR A 895 -33.61 13.77 54.95
CA THR A 895 -33.19 12.43 54.55
C THR A 895 -32.67 12.46 53.15
N SER A 896 -31.74 11.57 52.75
CA SER A 896 -31.12 11.55 51.43
C SER A 896 -30.75 10.15 50.94
N LEU A 897 -30.71 10.02 49.61
CA LEU A 897 -30.12 8.90 48.87
C LEU A 897 -29.14 9.40 47.85
N ALA A 898 -27.99 8.78 47.77
CA ALA A 898 -27.03 8.97 46.73
C ALA A 898 -26.82 7.66 45.98
N ALA A 899 -26.77 7.72 44.65
CA ALA A 899 -26.47 6.61 43.78
C ALA A 899 -25.67 7.07 42.56
N ASP A 900 -25.03 6.19 41.90
CA ASP A 900 -24.39 6.44 40.61
C ASP A 900 -24.69 5.32 39.57
N SER A 901 -24.26 5.52 38.34
CA SER A 901 -24.50 4.57 37.25
C SER A 901 -23.75 3.24 37.41
N GLY A 902 -22.74 3.15 38.31
CA GLY A 902 -21.93 1.95 38.53
C GLY A 902 -21.09 1.54 37.32
N GLY A 903 -20.99 2.39 36.33
CA GLY A 903 -20.28 2.20 35.06
C GLY A 903 -20.54 3.37 34.12
N THR A 904 -19.96 3.32 32.94
CA THR A 904 -20.10 4.34 31.88
C THR A 904 -21.54 4.47 31.41
N VAL A 905 -21.95 5.70 31.10
CA VAL A 905 -23.27 6.00 30.51
C VAL A 905 -23.07 6.40 29.03
N PRO A 906 -23.99 6.00 28.14
CA PRO A 906 -23.91 6.38 26.73
C PRO A 906 -24.08 7.89 26.56
N THR A 907 -23.47 8.43 25.50
CA THR A 907 -23.71 9.82 25.07
C THR A 907 -25.17 10.06 24.72
N GLY A 908 -25.66 11.27 25.01
CA GLY A 908 -27.05 11.63 24.80
C GLY A 908 -27.70 12.14 26.11
N THR A 909 -28.82 11.57 26.53
CA THR A 909 -29.58 12.01 27.72
C THR A 909 -29.56 10.92 28.78
N TYR A 910 -29.22 11.28 30.02
CA TYR A 910 -29.28 10.40 31.18
C TYR A 910 -30.06 11.06 32.32
N GLY A 911 -30.93 10.32 33.00
CA GLY A 911 -31.78 10.79 34.09
C GLY A 911 -33.19 10.19 34.03
N GLY A 912 -34.17 10.89 34.60
CA GLY A 912 -35.52 10.37 34.68
C GLY A 912 -35.66 9.17 35.63
N LEU A 913 -34.72 8.98 36.52
CA LEU A 913 -34.67 7.88 37.49
C LEU A 913 -35.54 8.18 38.72
N THR A 914 -36.44 7.26 39.07
CA THR A 914 -37.36 7.44 40.17
C THR A 914 -36.95 6.64 41.40
N ALA A 915 -36.54 7.36 42.45
CA ALA A 915 -36.37 6.78 43.79
C ALA A 915 -37.67 6.87 44.56
N THR A 916 -37.90 5.96 45.54
CA THR A 916 -39.09 5.94 46.34
C THR A 916 -38.78 6.06 47.84
N THR A 917 -39.69 6.78 48.55
CA THR A 917 -39.69 6.86 50.01
C THR A 917 -40.83 6.04 50.59
N ASP A 918 -40.69 5.60 51.86
CA ASP A 918 -41.74 4.89 52.58
C ASP A 918 -42.87 5.81 53.12
N ALA A 919 -42.71 7.13 53.04
CA ALA A 919 -43.72 8.12 53.36
C ALA A 919 -43.70 9.27 52.37
N ALA A 920 -44.86 9.88 52.11
CA ALA A 920 -45.01 10.97 51.17
C ALA A 920 -44.26 12.22 51.65
N SER A 921 -43.38 12.78 50.79
CA SER A 921 -42.58 13.96 51.10
C SER A 921 -42.40 14.84 49.85
N ARG A 922 -41.81 16.02 49.98
CA ARG A 922 -41.32 16.90 48.90
C ARG A 922 -39.81 16.71 48.81
N ALA A 923 -39.26 16.63 47.61
CA ALA A 923 -37.84 16.36 47.44
C ALA A 923 -37.16 17.34 46.49
N VAL A 924 -35.83 17.50 46.65
CA VAL A 924 -34.94 17.99 45.62
C VAL A 924 -34.17 16.83 45.04
N THR A 925 -34.08 16.81 43.72
CA THR A 925 -33.36 15.73 42.98
C THR A 925 -32.34 16.29 42.01
N TRP A 926 -31.25 15.56 41.80
CA TRP A 926 -30.14 15.92 40.96
C TRP A 926 -29.74 14.78 40.02
N THR A 927 -29.30 15.14 38.81
CA THR A 927 -28.53 14.32 37.93
C THR A 927 -27.25 15.06 37.55
N ILE A 928 -26.08 14.47 37.85
CA ILE A 928 -24.75 15.05 37.69
C ILE A 928 -23.97 14.10 36.80
N VAL A 929 -23.42 14.59 35.71
CA VAL A 929 -22.56 13.86 34.78
C VAL A 929 -21.12 14.16 35.12
N LEU A 930 -20.33 13.12 35.42
CA LEU A 930 -18.88 13.19 35.61
C LEU A 930 -18.19 12.96 34.27
N ALA A 931 -17.27 13.83 33.90
CA ALA A 931 -16.41 13.65 32.77
C ALA A 931 -15.27 12.67 33.13
N ALA A 932 -14.96 11.72 32.28
CA ALA A 932 -13.72 10.95 32.38
C ALA A 932 -12.52 11.85 32.09
N ASP A 933 -11.37 11.53 32.68
CA ASP A 933 -10.10 12.15 32.30
C ASP A 933 -9.75 11.72 30.85
N GLN A 934 -9.40 12.66 30.00
CA GLN A 934 -9.12 12.45 28.58
C GLN A 934 -7.63 12.48 28.35
#